data_484469aacaf2081ddbf9237f6cda29f7
#
_entry.id   484469aacaf2081ddbf9237f6cda29f7
#
_cell.length_a   1.000
_cell.length_b   1.000
_cell.length_c   1.000
_cell.angle_alpha   90.00
_cell.angle_beta   90.00
_cell.angle_gamma   90.00
#
_symmetry.space_group_name_H-M   'P 1'
#
loop_
_entity.id
_entity.type
_entity.pdbx_description
1 polymer ?
#
loop_
_entity_poly.entity_id
_entity_poly.type
_entity_poly.pdbx_seq_one_letter_code
_entity_poly.pdbx_strand_id
1 'polypeptide(L)'
;IVRRIEYKGNKSVSESDILDRFKDRKVGLSIESQFDPTRIKKAEVVLKELLAEHGRQYAVVKPTFERLPGTNAVKLTFNIDEGPKVKVGKIIITGNTAFSGRKIIRTMRNSRPIAIPLGPVPPYFISVMSKTFDRPKLDEDMEIGIRGLYQDNGFFKVLVKDPIIQNVTLKQGYLPKGVPLVGVHQGRATNITIPIEEGERYHMGTLHVRNANPDEGLFFKTAYLESVFPIKKGEIFSVAKVRKAIEDYTKLYGNFGFIDFTAVPDTEVDDATKTINLTFAFDQQKQFFVRRIDFSGNTGTRDKVIRRELLLNEGDMFRNNLWELSLLRLNQLDYFEAVKPENAEIKRNVKQGTVDILLKLKEKGKQSISLTGGVSGFAGTYIGLTYQTNNFLGLGETLTLSGNVGTLQRNVSFGFTEPYLFDRPISTGFTVFGSRYNFNQAQQYSLALGYQVQLNPNTVQNYIQNSDGFTVFASYPLKKLGFTRLGLTYGYTSTSITGLSTASTALFNVLQFQQLEGPSSLSGIHESKITPTLQYNTVDNPVNPTHGRSIFFSSSFEGGPIGGNVNTVSEVVEAKYFRPNYHRRNVIAMRVLGAFETGYGGKVIPPFSRFYLGGEQDLRGFDIRTISPVVFVPTLTTTSVSYLNPTVLDRNGNPTVGVVNIPTLSYQTSFPGGDTQIVGNFEYRIPLFPHVAMSIFGDAGATGDLRQSQLELNQLDFTTLSQQFPGTSISRTLQNQPGTNFKPRTSAGLELVVQLPIVQAPFRIYWAYNFNRMAQVITAPQTQFPGPVSALTTPCVPTSSDPNQCPWNIYKAQVPLTDIWNSQVAPQITNLFNNPQRTNFFDPIRTFRFTVSRTF
;
A
#
# COMPACT_ATOMS: atom_id res chain seq x y z
N ILE A 1 17.77 53.14 9.91
CA ILE A 1 17.77 51.68 10.04
C ILE A 1 16.35 51.16 9.89
N VAL A 2 16.15 50.04 9.23
CA VAL A 2 14.85 49.33 9.12
C VAL A 2 14.65 48.52 10.39
N ARG A 3 13.71 48.92 11.26
CA ARG A 3 13.47 48.26 12.55
C ARG A 3 12.40 47.17 12.46
N ARG A 4 11.46 47.34 11.53
CA ARG A 4 10.35 46.40 11.32
C ARG A 4 9.94 46.38 9.86
N ILE A 5 9.68 45.16 9.36
CA ILE A 5 9.12 44.96 8.03
C ILE A 5 7.78 44.24 8.21
N GLU A 6 6.74 44.80 7.62
CA GLU A 6 5.40 44.21 7.63
C GLU A 6 4.90 44.01 6.21
N TYR A 7 4.18 42.94 5.98
CA TYR A 7 3.50 42.62 4.75
C TYR A 7 2.00 42.64 4.99
N LYS A 8 1.26 43.47 4.25
CA LYS A 8 -0.20 43.58 4.40
C LYS A 8 -0.86 43.21 3.06
N GLY A 9 -1.79 42.23 3.10
CA GLY A 9 -2.55 41.82 1.94
C GLY A 9 -1.96 40.61 1.17
N ASN A 10 -0.88 39.98 1.63
CA ASN A 10 -0.22 38.80 1.07
C ASN A 10 -0.99 37.52 1.37
N LYS A 11 -2.15 37.29 0.72
CA LYS A 11 -3.02 36.15 0.96
C LYS A 11 -2.56 34.86 0.24
N SER A 12 -1.85 34.99 -0.89
CA SER A 12 -1.40 33.87 -1.73
C SER A 12 0.05 33.46 -1.51
N VAL A 13 0.82 34.24 -0.73
CA VAL A 13 2.24 33.99 -0.43
C VAL A 13 2.48 34.18 1.06
N SER A 14 3.20 33.27 1.69
CA SER A 14 3.57 33.42 3.10
C SER A 14 4.73 34.38 3.29
N GLU A 15 4.89 34.92 4.52
CA GLU A 15 6.04 35.77 4.83
C GLU A 15 7.36 35.01 4.70
N SER A 16 7.38 33.72 5.00
CA SER A 16 8.58 32.88 4.84
C SER A 16 8.96 32.77 3.37
N ASP A 17 8.01 32.55 2.46
CA ASP A 17 8.28 32.47 1.02
C ASP A 17 8.85 33.79 0.48
N ILE A 18 8.36 34.92 1.01
CA ILE A 18 8.86 36.26 0.64
C ILE A 18 10.32 36.41 1.10
N LEU A 19 10.61 36.05 2.35
CA LEU A 19 11.97 36.13 2.90
C LEU A 19 12.96 35.25 2.18
N ASP A 20 12.55 33.98 1.89
CA ASP A 20 13.36 33.03 1.13
C ASP A 20 13.65 33.58 -0.29
N ARG A 21 12.64 34.14 -0.97
CA ARG A 21 12.82 34.76 -2.28
C ARG A 21 13.75 35.98 -2.25
N PHE A 22 13.65 36.80 -1.19
CA PHE A 22 14.54 37.94 -1.02
C PHE A 22 16.00 37.50 -0.81
N LYS A 23 16.20 36.39 -0.09
CA LYS A 23 17.53 35.78 0.11
C LYS A 23 18.08 35.24 -1.21
N ASP A 24 17.29 34.47 -1.96
CA ASP A 24 17.67 33.89 -3.25
C ASP A 24 18.06 34.96 -4.29
N ARG A 25 17.28 36.03 -4.35
CA ARG A 25 17.51 37.15 -5.27
C ARG A 25 18.49 38.20 -4.74
N LYS A 26 19.11 37.94 -3.58
CA LYS A 26 20.08 38.83 -2.92
C LYS A 26 19.57 40.28 -2.84
N VAL A 27 18.36 40.45 -2.33
CA VAL A 27 17.72 41.78 -2.20
C VAL A 27 18.46 42.61 -1.13
N GLY A 28 18.98 41.95 -0.08
CA GLY A 28 19.75 42.58 0.98
C GLY A 28 18.89 43.47 1.91
N LEU A 29 17.57 43.21 1.99
CA LEU A 29 16.65 43.89 2.88
C LEU A 29 16.34 42.96 4.07
N SER A 30 16.68 43.37 5.27
CA SER A 30 16.42 42.64 6.52
C SER A 30 16.17 43.64 7.68
N ILE A 31 15.64 43.13 8.76
CA ILE A 31 15.56 43.88 10.02
C ILE A 31 16.99 44.28 10.42
N GLU A 32 17.15 45.46 10.95
CA GLU A 32 18.41 46.13 11.31
C GLU A 32 19.29 46.53 10.11
N SER A 33 18.85 46.33 8.87
CA SER A 33 19.57 46.83 7.69
C SER A 33 19.45 48.35 7.55
N GLN A 34 20.42 48.96 6.88
CA GLN A 34 20.37 50.39 6.54
C GLN A 34 19.21 50.66 5.59
N PHE A 35 18.46 51.72 5.83
CA PHE A 35 17.39 52.15 4.94
C PHE A 35 17.97 52.59 3.59
N ASP A 36 17.61 51.87 2.55
CA ASP A 36 18.09 52.08 1.20
C ASP A 36 16.90 52.01 0.21
N PRO A 37 16.50 53.14 -0.40
CA PRO A 37 15.41 53.17 -1.36
C PRO A 37 15.61 52.21 -2.55
N THR A 38 16.85 51.97 -2.95
CA THR A 38 17.18 51.08 -4.08
C THR A 38 16.86 49.62 -3.72
N ARG A 39 17.21 49.22 -2.52
CA ARG A 39 16.87 47.87 -2.01
C ARG A 39 15.37 47.69 -1.85
N ILE A 40 14.65 48.72 -1.39
CA ILE A 40 13.19 48.70 -1.26
C ILE A 40 12.55 48.57 -2.63
N LYS A 41 13.06 49.30 -3.64
CA LYS A 41 12.58 49.18 -5.02
C LYS A 41 12.85 47.80 -5.61
N LYS A 42 14.02 47.22 -5.35
CA LYS A 42 14.36 45.87 -5.73
C LYS A 42 13.43 44.85 -5.04
N ALA A 43 13.14 45.00 -3.76
CA ALA A 43 12.19 44.19 -3.01
C ALA A 43 10.78 44.25 -3.60
N GLU A 44 10.31 45.48 -3.99
CA GLU A 44 9.01 45.64 -4.67
C GLU A 44 8.93 44.82 -5.97
N VAL A 45 9.98 44.89 -6.82
CA VAL A 45 10.03 44.13 -8.09
C VAL A 45 10.03 42.64 -7.82
N VAL A 46 10.91 42.16 -6.93
CA VAL A 46 11.00 40.73 -6.58
C VAL A 46 9.68 40.21 -5.98
N LEU A 47 9.00 41.01 -5.16
CA LEU A 47 7.71 40.65 -4.59
C LEU A 47 6.61 40.58 -5.65
N LYS A 48 6.61 41.50 -6.64
CA LYS A 48 5.70 41.44 -7.79
C LYS A 48 5.95 40.20 -8.65
N GLU A 49 7.22 39.85 -8.89
CA GLU A 49 7.57 38.59 -9.59
C GLU A 49 7.06 37.36 -8.86
N LEU A 50 7.28 37.27 -7.54
CA LEU A 50 6.79 36.19 -6.72
C LEU A 50 5.26 36.06 -6.76
N LEU A 51 4.55 37.21 -6.67
CA LEU A 51 3.10 37.22 -6.77
C LEU A 51 2.61 36.81 -8.17
N ALA A 52 3.32 37.20 -9.24
CA ALA A 52 3.01 36.81 -10.61
C ALA A 52 3.19 35.30 -10.81
N GLU A 53 4.23 34.70 -10.24
CA GLU A 53 4.46 33.26 -10.23
C GLU A 53 3.30 32.50 -9.57
N HIS A 54 2.68 33.08 -8.55
CA HIS A 54 1.47 32.58 -7.91
C HIS A 54 0.16 33.01 -8.61
N GLY A 55 0.27 33.52 -9.83
CA GLY A 55 -0.84 33.88 -10.70
C GLY A 55 -1.52 35.17 -10.37
N ARG A 56 -0.81 36.09 -9.76
CA ARG A 56 -1.26 37.43 -9.42
C ARG A 56 -0.55 38.47 -10.28
N GLN A 57 -0.66 38.34 -11.60
CA GLN A 57 0.03 39.23 -12.56
C GLN A 57 -0.34 40.70 -12.44
N TYR A 58 -1.51 40.99 -11.89
CA TYR A 58 -2.01 42.35 -11.67
C TYR A 58 -1.76 42.85 -10.26
N ALA A 59 -0.89 42.20 -9.51
CA ALA A 59 -0.56 42.59 -8.15
C ALA A 59 0.12 43.96 -8.13
N VAL A 60 -0.36 44.82 -7.27
CA VAL A 60 0.23 46.13 -6.98
C VAL A 60 0.86 46.09 -5.60
N VAL A 61 2.17 46.34 -5.53
CA VAL A 61 2.92 46.41 -4.29
C VAL A 61 3.33 47.88 -4.07
N LYS A 62 2.92 48.46 -2.95
CA LYS A 62 3.27 49.84 -2.59
C LYS A 62 4.00 49.83 -1.26
N PRO A 63 5.33 50.04 -1.25
CA PRO A 63 6.06 50.20 -0.03
C PRO A 63 5.72 51.56 0.62
N THR A 64 5.44 51.55 1.90
CA THR A 64 5.25 52.74 2.75
C THR A 64 6.20 52.66 3.92
N PHE A 65 6.73 53.78 4.37
CA PHE A 65 7.62 53.83 5.51
C PHE A 65 7.15 54.89 6.51
N GLU A 66 7.25 54.55 7.77
CA GLU A 66 6.87 55.39 8.88
C GLU A 66 8.10 55.54 9.79
N ARG A 67 8.42 56.79 10.18
CA ARG A 67 9.51 57.07 11.15
C ARG A 67 9.01 56.71 12.55
N LEU A 68 9.81 55.98 13.28
CA LEU A 68 9.49 55.66 14.65
C LEU A 68 9.90 56.82 15.57
N PRO A 69 8.99 57.32 16.43
CA PRO A 69 9.27 58.47 17.30
C PRO A 69 10.48 58.19 18.21
N GLY A 70 11.37 59.17 18.32
CA GLY A 70 12.54 59.10 19.22
C GLY A 70 13.70 58.25 18.76
N THR A 71 13.68 57.73 17.53
CA THR A 71 14.74 56.88 16.99
C THR A 71 15.05 57.19 15.53
N ASN A 72 16.30 56.94 15.09
CA ASN A 72 16.66 57.01 13.67
C ASN A 72 16.26 55.72 12.92
N ALA A 73 15.07 55.19 13.23
CA ALA A 73 14.57 53.94 12.69
C ALA A 73 13.26 54.13 11.92
N VAL A 74 13.02 53.28 10.94
CA VAL A 74 11.81 53.26 10.13
C VAL A 74 11.13 51.90 10.22
N LYS A 75 9.78 51.92 10.22
CA LYS A 75 8.93 50.80 9.97
C LYS A 75 8.61 50.79 8.48
N LEU A 76 8.94 49.73 7.78
CA LEU A 76 8.63 49.52 6.36
C LEU A 76 7.42 48.60 6.23
N THR A 77 6.39 49.02 5.51
CA THR A 77 5.19 48.21 5.26
C THR A 77 5.01 48.08 3.76
N PHE A 78 4.98 46.86 3.26
CA PHE A 78 4.59 46.52 1.90
C PHE A 78 3.07 46.29 1.88
N ASN A 79 2.35 47.23 1.27
CA ASN A 79 0.91 47.10 1.04
C ASN A 79 0.71 46.40 -0.31
N ILE A 80 0.14 45.21 -0.24
CA ILE A 80 -0.02 44.31 -1.37
C ILE A 80 -1.50 44.21 -1.73
N ASP A 81 -1.81 44.62 -2.93
CA ASP A 81 -3.10 44.29 -3.57
C ASP A 81 -2.83 43.23 -4.63
N GLU A 82 -3.21 41.98 -4.31
CA GLU A 82 -2.92 40.84 -5.19
C GLU A 82 -3.71 40.87 -6.50
N GLY A 83 -4.77 41.62 -6.59
CA GLY A 83 -5.62 41.62 -7.76
C GLY A 83 -6.28 40.28 -8.07
N PRO A 84 -6.95 40.15 -9.22
CA PRO A 84 -7.61 38.90 -9.59
C PRO A 84 -6.63 37.81 -10.04
N LYS A 85 -6.98 36.53 -9.74
CA LYS A 85 -6.24 35.38 -10.21
C LYS A 85 -6.50 35.12 -11.69
N VAL A 86 -5.45 35.04 -12.50
CA VAL A 86 -5.56 34.77 -13.94
C VAL A 86 -5.29 33.28 -14.21
N LYS A 87 -6.18 32.66 -14.96
CA LYS A 87 -6.10 31.23 -15.32
C LYS A 87 -5.63 31.07 -16.78
N VAL A 88 -5.05 29.89 -17.08
CA VAL A 88 -4.78 29.54 -18.47
C VAL A 88 -6.10 29.20 -19.17
N GLY A 89 -6.40 29.93 -20.26
CA GLY A 89 -7.56 29.72 -21.11
C GLY A 89 -7.29 28.67 -22.19
N LYS A 90 -7.68 29.00 -23.42
CA LYS A 90 -7.47 28.15 -24.60
C LYS A 90 -6.02 28.29 -25.11
N ILE A 91 -5.36 27.12 -25.37
CA ILE A 91 -4.06 27.08 -26.01
C ILE A 91 -4.26 26.67 -27.47
N ILE A 92 -3.75 27.46 -28.37
CA ILE A 92 -3.81 27.26 -29.83
C ILE A 92 -2.38 27.17 -30.34
N ILE A 93 -2.10 26.15 -31.13
CA ILE A 93 -0.81 25.99 -31.80
C ILE A 93 -1.05 26.25 -33.29
N THR A 94 -0.16 27.04 -33.90
CA THR A 94 -0.23 27.37 -35.33
C THR A 94 1.10 27.04 -36.03
N GLY A 95 1.06 26.67 -37.32
CA GLY A 95 2.23 26.28 -38.08
C GLY A 95 2.72 24.85 -37.86
N ASN A 96 2.00 24.07 -37.06
CA ASN A 96 2.30 22.66 -36.78
C ASN A 96 1.70 21.73 -37.84
N THR A 97 2.55 21.01 -38.55
CA THR A 97 2.18 20.01 -39.59
C THR A 97 2.58 18.60 -39.16
N ALA A 98 3.76 18.43 -38.58
CA ALA A 98 4.32 17.14 -38.16
C ALA A 98 3.62 16.52 -36.93
N PHE A 99 3.11 17.35 -36.03
CA PHE A 99 2.43 16.89 -34.81
C PHE A 99 1.11 17.59 -34.62
N SER A 100 0.10 16.82 -34.18
CA SER A 100 -1.18 17.41 -33.81
C SER A 100 -1.02 18.40 -32.64
N GLY A 101 -1.79 19.49 -32.64
CA GLY A 101 -1.77 20.48 -31.55
C GLY A 101 -2.03 19.85 -30.18
N ARG A 102 -2.86 18.78 -30.12
CA ARG A 102 -3.09 18.02 -28.87
C ARG A 102 -1.81 17.32 -28.37
N LYS A 103 -0.98 16.76 -29.28
CA LYS A 103 0.29 16.12 -28.90
C LYS A 103 1.26 17.16 -28.36
N ILE A 104 1.34 18.33 -28.99
CA ILE A 104 2.20 19.46 -28.58
C ILE A 104 1.76 19.98 -27.20
N ILE A 105 0.47 20.28 -27.00
CA ILE A 105 -0.05 20.75 -25.72
C ILE A 105 0.20 19.74 -24.57
N ARG A 106 0.23 18.45 -24.86
CA ARG A 106 0.57 17.41 -23.87
C ARG A 106 1.98 17.53 -23.32
N THR A 107 2.93 18.09 -24.05
CA THR A 107 4.31 18.28 -23.56
C THR A 107 4.44 19.47 -22.60
N MET A 108 3.49 20.40 -22.63
CA MET A 108 3.47 21.56 -21.75
C MET A 108 3.10 21.13 -20.32
N ARG A 109 4.08 20.92 -19.45
CA ARG A 109 3.85 20.42 -18.08
C ARG A 109 3.20 21.44 -17.15
N ASN A 110 3.57 22.71 -17.30
CA ASN A 110 3.21 23.77 -16.38
C ASN A 110 1.89 24.46 -16.78
N SER A 111 1.65 24.67 -18.07
CA SER A 111 0.55 25.53 -18.57
C SER A 111 -0.64 24.76 -19.14
N ARG A 112 -0.49 23.46 -19.44
CA ARG A 112 -1.61 22.69 -20.02
C ARG A 112 -2.79 22.54 -19.07
N PRO A 113 -4.06 22.53 -19.57
CA PRO A 113 -5.23 22.17 -18.79
C PRO A 113 -5.13 20.74 -18.24
N ILE A 114 -5.72 20.51 -17.07
CA ILE A 114 -5.80 19.18 -16.48
C ILE A 114 -6.84 18.37 -17.27
N ALA A 115 -6.41 17.30 -17.94
CA ALA A 115 -7.31 16.38 -18.64
C ALA A 115 -7.81 15.31 -17.65
N ILE A 116 -9.13 15.19 -17.50
CA ILE A 116 -9.76 14.07 -16.80
C ILE A 116 -10.07 12.99 -17.83
N PRO A 117 -9.67 11.72 -17.63
CA PRO A 117 -9.84 10.66 -18.63
C PRO A 117 -11.29 10.18 -18.82
N LEU A 118 -12.28 10.75 -18.13
CA LEU A 118 -13.68 10.27 -18.04
C LEU A 118 -14.71 11.07 -18.85
N GLY A 119 -14.33 11.59 -20.02
CA GLY A 119 -15.27 12.27 -20.94
C GLY A 119 -15.23 13.78 -20.89
N PRO A 120 -16.14 14.50 -21.58
CA PRO A 120 -16.15 15.94 -21.62
C PRO A 120 -16.46 16.52 -20.23
N VAL A 121 -15.47 17.18 -19.65
CA VAL A 121 -15.61 17.86 -18.36
C VAL A 121 -16.54 19.06 -18.55
N PRO A 122 -17.59 19.21 -17.74
CA PRO A 122 -18.44 20.37 -17.80
C PRO A 122 -17.65 21.69 -17.68
N PRO A 123 -18.00 22.77 -18.39
CA PRO A 123 -17.23 24.03 -18.43
C PRO A 123 -16.90 24.60 -17.06
N TYR A 124 -17.73 24.35 -16.07
CA TYR A 124 -17.51 24.77 -14.68
C TYR A 124 -16.26 24.13 -14.05
N PHE A 125 -16.07 22.82 -14.23
CA PHE A 125 -14.87 22.14 -13.72
C PHE A 125 -13.59 22.57 -14.44
N ILE A 126 -13.68 23.00 -15.70
CA ILE A 126 -12.55 23.52 -16.46
C ILE A 126 -12.02 24.79 -15.79
N SER A 127 -12.88 25.68 -15.31
CA SER A 127 -12.47 26.92 -14.65
C SER A 127 -11.83 26.71 -13.28
N VAL A 128 -12.29 25.70 -12.53
CA VAL A 128 -11.72 25.33 -11.23
C VAL A 128 -10.41 24.57 -11.38
N MET A 129 -10.30 23.72 -12.40
CA MET A 129 -9.15 22.82 -12.63
C MET A 129 -8.09 23.39 -13.57
N SER A 130 -8.35 24.53 -14.24
CA SER A 130 -7.33 25.17 -15.08
C SER A 130 -6.22 25.77 -14.22
N LYS A 131 -4.98 25.58 -14.68
CA LYS A 131 -3.80 26.11 -14.00
C LYS A 131 -3.77 27.63 -14.04
N THR A 132 -3.12 28.19 -13.05
CA THR A 132 -2.83 29.62 -13.03
C THR A 132 -1.82 29.97 -14.14
N PHE A 133 -2.05 31.04 -14.86
CA PHE A 133 -1.14 31.54 -15.88
C PHE A 133 0.12 32.09 -15.23
N ASP A 134 1.28 31.68 -15.75
CA ASP A 134 2.60 32.12 -15.31
C ASP A 134 3.49 32.19 -16.53
N ARG A 135 4.02 33.36 -16.84
CA ARG A 135 4.81 33.56 -18.06
C ARG A 135 6.14 32.79 -18.03
N PRO A 136 6.95 32.81 -16.98
CA PRO A 136 8.17 32.01 -16.89
C PRO A 136 7.92 30.50 -17.09
N LYS A 137 6.85 29.95 -16.52
CA LYS A 137 6.47 28.55 -16.70
C LYS A 137 5.97 28.25 -18.10
N LEU A 138 5.35 29.21 -18.78
CA LEU A 138 4.98 29.07 -20.18
C LEU A 138 6.24 29.01 -21.06
N ASP A 139 7.20 29.91 -20.82
CA ASP A 139 8.46 29.96 -21.56
C ASP A 139 9.27 28.65 -21.36
N GLU A 140 9.30 28.11 -20.14
CA GLU A 140 9.87 26.79 -19.86
C GLU A 140 9.14 25.69 -20.64
N ASP A 141 7.80 25.68 -20.68
CA ASP A 141 7.02 24.72 -21.46
C ASP A 141 7.29 24.84 -22.97
N MET A 142 7.53 26.04 -23.48
CA MET A 142 7.87 26.29 -24.90
C MET A 142 9.26 25.78 -25.23
N GLU A 143 10.26 26.09 -24.40
CA GLU A 143 11.66 25.70 -24.63
C GLU A 143 11.88 24.19 -24.37
N ILE A 144 11.47 23.69 -23.22
CA ILE A 144 11.73 22.31 -22.83
C ILE A 144 10.65 21.36 -23.41
N GLY A 145 9.38 21.77 -23.33
CA GLY A 145 8.27 20.93 -23.77
C GLY A 145 8.11 20.91 -25.29
N ILE A 146 7.86 22.05 -25.90
CA ILE A 146 7.52 22.12 -27.33
C ILE A 146 8.77 21.96 -28.18
N ARG A 147 9.79 22.81 -28.01
CA ARG A 147 11.04 22.71 -28.75
C ARG A 147 11.68 21.33 -28.59
N GLY A 148 11.70 20.83 -27.34
CA GLY A 148 12.21 19.49 -27.05
C GLY A 148 11.48 18.39 -27.82
N LEU A 149 10.14 18.41 -27.89
CA LEU A 149 9.37 17.44 -28.69
C LEU A 149 9.82 17.41 -30.15
N TYR A 150 10.00 18.55 -30.77
CA TYR A 150 10.41 18.65 -32.15
C TYR A 150 11.86 18.19 -32.34
N GLN A 151 12.78 18.66 -31.50
CA GLN A 151 14.20 18.28 -31.55
C GLN A 151 14.43 16.80 -31.27
N ASP A 152 13.57 16.18 -30.46
CA ASP A 152 13.61 14.73 -30.18
C ASP A 152 13.10 13.88 -31.35
N ASN A 153 12.43 14.50 -32.31
CA ASN A 153 11.89 13.85 -33.50
C ASN A 153 12.57 14.33 -34.80
N GLY A 154 13.75 14.92 -34.72
CA GLY A 154 14.61 15.29 -35.82
C GLY A 154 14.45 16.71 -36.34
N PHE A 155 13.53 17.50 -35.85
CA PHE A 155 13.37 18.89 -36.28
C PHE A 155 14.32 19.80 -35.49
N PHE A 156 15.62 19.69 -35.82
CA PHE A 156 16.68 20.34 -35.05
C PHE A 156 16.60 21.85 -35.08
N LYS A 157 16.25 22.46 -36.23
CA LYS A 157 16.16 23.90 -36.46
C LYS A 157 14.79 24.48 -36.16
N VAL A 158 13.91 23.78 -35.39
CA VAL A 158 12.59 24.27 -35.03
C VAL A 158 12.67 25.63 -34.30
N LEU A 159 11.83 26.58 -34.72
CA LEU A 159 11.69 27.86 -34.08
C LEU A 159 10.29 27.97 -33.45
N VAL A 160 10.24 28.05 -32.13
CA VAL A 160 9.02 28.36 -31.38
C VAL A 160 9.01 29.87 -31.15
N LYS A 161 8.08 30.57 -31.81
CA LYS A 161 8.00 32.03 -31.72
C LYS A 161 7.32 32.48 -30.43
N ASP A 162 7.47 33.77 -30.08
CA ASP A 162 6.81 34.35 -28.91
C ASP A 162 5.29 34.15 -28.96
N PRO A 163 4.69 33.74 -27.82
CA PRO A 163 3.28 33.47 -27.77
C PRO A 163 2.46 34.74 -27.81
N ILE A 164 1.40 34.75 -28.59
CA ILE A 164 0.40 35.79 -28.64
C ILE A 164 -0.57 35.56 -27.48
N ILE A 165 -0.63 36.51 -26.55
CA ILE A 165 -1.38 36.45 -25.31
C ILE A 165 -2.60 37.33 -25.40
N GLN A 166 -3.80 36.76 -25.23
CA GLN A 166 -5.06 37.51 -25.24
C GLN A 166 -5.83 37.27 -23.93
N ASN A 167 -6.08 38.34 -23.19
CA ASN A 167 -6.85 38.25 -21.96
C ASN A 167 -8.34 38.22 -22.28
N VAL A 168 -9.05 37.25 -21.71
CA VAL A 168 -10.48 37.05 -21.90
C VAL A 168 -11.18 36.95 -20.55
N THR A 169 -12.39 37.47 -20.48
CA THR A 169 -13.25 37.28 -19.31
C THR A 169 -14.09 36.03 -19.54
N LEU A 170 -13.92 35.02 -18.69
CA LEU A 170 -14.72 33.79 -18.73
C LEU A 170 -16.09 34.09 -18.13
N LYS A 171 -17.15 34.02 -18.95
CA LYS A 171 -18.54 33.93 -18.44
C LYS A 171 -18.71 32.51 -17.87
N GLN A 172 -18.91 32.42 -16.56
CA GLN A 172 -19.18 31.11 -15.91
C GLN A 172 -20.57 30.62 -16.32
N GLY A 173 -20.63 29.39 -16.82
CA GLY A 173 -21.87 28.68 -17.10
C GLY A 173 -22.61 28.35 -15.80
N TYR A 174 -23.93 28.39 -15.82
CA TYR A 174 -24.80 28.05 -14.72
C TYR A 174 -24.68 26.61 -14.29
N LEU A 175 -24.48 26.38 -12.98
CA LEU A 175 -24.84 25.12 -12.34
C LEU A 175 -26.36 25.00 -12.22
N PRO A 176 -26.92 23.78 -12.22
CA PRO A 176 -28.35 23.59 -11.96
C PRO A 176 -28.75 24.24 -10.62
N LYS A 177 -29.93 24.90 -10.59
CA LYS A 177 -30.49 25.50 -9.38
C LYS A 177 -30.54 24.45 -8.26
N GLY A 178 -29.85 24.68 -7.15
CA GLY A 178 -29.92 23.83 -5.96
C GLY A 178 -28.57 23.47 -5.29
N VAL A 179 -27.44 23.93 -5.81
CA VAL A 179 -26.12 23.72 -5.12
C VAL A 179 -25.69 25.00 -4.39
N PRO A 180 -25.72 25.06 -3.04
CA PRO A 180 -25.63 26.31 -2.30
C PRO A 180 -24.21 26.88 -2.09
N LEU A 181 -23.19 26.42 -2.81
CA LEU A 181 -21.80 26.71 -2.43
C LEU A 181 -20.95 27.46 -3.47
N VAL A 182 -21.50 27.95 -4.56
CA VAL A 182 -20.69 28.66 -5.56
C VAL A 182 -21.34 29.90 -6.09
N GLY A 183 -20.88 31.07 -5.59
CA GLY A 183 -21.21 32.38 -6.17
C GLY A 183 -20.65 32.50 -7.59
N VAL A 184 -21.37 33.20 -8.45
CA VAL A 184 -20.93 33.52 -9.82
C VAL A 184 -19.73 34.50 -9.75
N HIS A 185 -18.52 33.99 -9.95
CA HIS A 185 -17.33 34.80 -10.04
C HIS A 185 -16.94 34.95 -11.52
N GLN A 186 -16.83 36.20 -12.00
CA GLN A 186 -16.21 36.46 -13.29
C GLN A 186 -14.73 36.12 -13.22
N GLY A 187 -14.33 35.01 -13.87
CA GLY A 187 -12.94 34.58 -13.96
C GLY A 187 -12.21 35.29 -15.08
N ARG A 188 -10.95 35.70 -14.84
CA ARG A 188 -10.04 36.15 -15.91
C ARG A 188 -9.21 34.97 -16.38
N ALA A 189 -9.13 34.79 -17.70
CA ALA A 189 -8.29 33.80 -18.32
C ALA A 189 -7.45 34.42 -19.44
N THR A 190 -6.36 33.77 -19.77
CA THR A 190 -5.47 34.14 -20.86
C THR A 190 -5.49 33.05 -21.92
N ASN A 191 -5.94 33.38 -23.13
CA ASN A 191 -5.78 32.56 -24.31
C ASN A 191 -4.35 32.74 -24.87
N ILE A 192 -3.72 31.64 -25.26
CA ILE A 192 -2.33 31.60 -25.67
C ILE A 192 -2.28 30.99 -27.09
N THR A 193 -1.77 31.74 -28.05
CA THR A 193 -1.49 31.23 -29.39
C THR A 193 0.02 31.15 -29.58
N ILE A 194 0.55 29.96 -29.88
CA ILE A 194 1.97 29.70 -30.04
C ILE A 194 2.25 29.36 -31.51
N PRO A 195 2.91 30.27 -32.26
CA PRO A 195 3.33 30.01 -33.63
C PRO A 195 4.61 29.17 -33.64
N ILE A 196 4.66 28.17 -34.52
CA ILE A 196 5.82 27.28 -34.67
C ILE A 196 6.24 27.27 -36.13
N GLU A 197 7.55 27.35 -36.36
CA GLU A 197 8.19 27.06 -37.64
C GLU A 197 8.97 25.77 -37.48
N GLU A 198 8.46 24.64 -38.05
CA GLU A 198 8.99 23.30 -37.78
C GLU A 198 10.38 23.07 -38.39
N GLY A 199 10.63 23.64 -39.55
CA GLY A 199 11.85 23.39 -40.32
C GLY A 199 11.86 21.97 -40.92
N GLU A 200 13.05 21.53 -41.35
CA GLU A 200 13.26 20.24 -41.94
C GLU A 200 13.62 19.17 -40.90
N ARG A 201 13.43 17.92 -41.27
CA ARG A 201 13.72 16.77 -40.43
C ARG A 201 15.11 16.20 -40.69
N TYR A 202 15.96 16.09 -39.69
CA TYR A 202 17.33 15.63 -39.79
C TYR A 202 17.48 14.19 -39.23
N HIS A 203 18.45 13.46 -39.83
CA HIS A 203 18.84 12.12 -39.40
C HIS A 203 20.28 12.13 -38.88
N MET A 204 20.66 11.11 -38.14
CA MET A 204 22.02 10.92 -37.66
C MET A 204 22.96 10.61 -38.80
N GLY A 205 23.99 11.40 -38.99
CA GLY A 205 25.10 11.19 -39.90
C GLY A 205 26.19 10.30 -39.29
N THR A 206 27.41 10.80 -39.22
CA THR A 206 28.53 10.11 -38.58
C THR A 206 28.63 10.44 -37.12
N LEU A 207 29.12 9.47 -36.34
CA LEU A 207 29.49 9.67 -34.93
C LEU A 207 31.01 9.51 -34.82
N HIS A 208 31.67 10.49 -34.18
CA HIS A 208 33.09 10.41 -33.88
C HIS A 208 33.28 10.74 -32.39
N VAL A 209 34.14 9.98 -31.70
CA VAL A 209 34.55 10.23 -30.34
C VAL A 209 36.07 10.41 -30.31
N ARG A 210 36.52 11.54 -29.80
CA ARG A 210 37.96 11.85 -29.67
C ARG A 210 38.27 12.41 -28.29
N ASN A 211 39.52 12.31 -27.85
CA ASN A 211 39.97 13.05 -26.68
C ASN A 211 39.94 14.55 -26.99
N ALA A 212 39.63 15.36 -26.03
CA ALA A 212 39.73 16.82 -26.14
C ALA A 212 41.18 17.25 -26.28
N ASN A 213 42.11 16.55 -25.62
CA ASN A 213 43.56 16.67 -25.83
C ASN A 213 44.03 15.65 -26.89
N PRO A 214 44.44 16.09 -28.09
CA PRO A 214 44.83 15.18 -29.20
C PRO A 214 46.02 14.28 -28.86
N ASP A 215 46.85 14.69 -27.90
CA ASP A 215 48.07 13.95 -27.50
C ASP A 215 47.77 12.81 -26.53
N GLU A 216 46.55 12.73 -26.01
CA GLU A 216 46.13 11.71 -25.04
C GLU A 216 45.18 10.70 -25.67
N GLY A 217 45.34 9.43 -25.33
CA GLY A 217 44.37 8.38 -25.72
C GLY A 217 43.12 8.41 -24.84
N LEU A 218 42.06 7.76 -25.33
CA LEU A 218 40.83 7.54 -24.54
C LEU A 218 41.03 6.34 -23.58
N PHE A 219 40.51 6.44 -22.37
CA PHE A 219 40.49 5.33 -21.40
C PHE A 219 39.75 4.10 -21.92
N PHE A 220 38.62 4.32 -22.57
CA PHE A 220 37.86 3.27 -23.26
C PHE A 220 38.14 3.29 -24.76
N LYS A 221 38.05 2.11 -25.39
CA LYS A 221 38.18 2.00 -26.84
C LYS A 221 37.05 2.78 -27.54
N THR A 222 37.39 3.54 -28.60
CA THR A 222 36.42 4.35 -29.35
C THR A 222 35.24 3.52 -29.84
N ALA A 223 35.47 2.32 -30.37
CA ALA A 223 34.43 1.42 -30.84
C ALA A 223 33.44 1.01 -29.75
N TYR A 224 33.88 0.90 -28.49
CA TYR A 224 32.99 0.64 -27.37
C TYR A 224 32.12 1.87 -27.06
N LEU A 225 32.72 3.06 -27.00
CA LEU A 225 32.00 4.31 -26.75
C LEU A 225 30.94 4.59 -27.82
N GLU A 226 31.29 4.36 -29.09
CA GLU A 226 30.35 4.47 -30.22
C GLU A 226 29.22 3.45 -30.13
N SER A 227 29.50 2.22 -29.69
CA SER A 227 28.49 1.17 -29.52
C SER A 227 27.45 1.46 -28.44
N VAL A 228 27.80 2.21 -27.43
CA VAL A 228 26.92 2.63 -26.33
C VAL A 228 26.01 3.79 -26.73
N PHE A 229 26.34 4.51 -27.81
CA PHE A 229 25.55 5.64 -28.26
C PHE A 229 24.15 5.19 -28.75
N PRO A 230 23.07 5.84 -28.30
CA PRO A 230 21.69 5.35 -28.51
C PRO A 230 21.08 5.67 -29.88
N ILE A 231 21.84 6.29 -30.83
CA ILE A 231 21.34 6.62 -32.17
C ILE A 231 22.30 6.03 -33.20
N LYS A 232 21.77 5.22 -34.11
CA LYS A 232 22.55 4.66 -35.24
C LYS A 232 22.53 5.60 -36.42
N LYS A 233 23.54 5.48 -37.30
CA LYS A 233 23.59 6.21 -38.55
C LYS A 233 22.32 5.99 -39.38
N GLY A 234 21.69 7.08 -39.86
CA GLY A 234 20.45 7.08 -40.63
C GLY A 234 19.18 7.09 -39.79
N GLU A 235 19.24 6.87 -38.44
CA GLU A 235 18.09 7.04 -37.58
C GLU A 235 17.73 8.54 -37.37
N ILE A 236 16.53 8.79 -36.94
CA ILE A 236 16.06 10.17 -36.63
C ILE A 236 16.93 10.75 -35.50
N PHE A 237 17.48 11.94 -35.75
CA PHE A 237 18.26 12.65 -34.76
C PHE A 237 17.39 13.06 -33.58
N SER A 238 17.89 12.91 -32.35
CA SER A 238 17.17 13.26 -31.14
C SER A 238 18.09 13.92 -30.12
N VAL A 239 17.80 15.14 -29.78
CA VAL A 239 18.56 15.92 -28.78
C VAL A 239 18.47 15.29 -27.40
N ALA A 240 17.29 14.71 -27.02
CA ALA A 240 17.15 13.99 -25.73
C ALA A 240 18.05 12.75 -25.67
N LYS A 241 18.18 12.00 -26.77
CA LYS A 241 19.09 10.84 -26.82
C LYS A 241 20.55 11.26 -26.72
N VAL A 242 20.93 12.38 -27.37
CA VAL A 242 22.31 12.96 -27.25
C VAL A 242 22.57 13.38 -25.80
N ARG A 243 21.65 14.11 -25.18
CA ARG A 243 21.77 14.50 -23.75
C ARG A 243 21.89 13.28 -22.85
N LYS A 244 21.06 12.27 -23.09
CA LYS A 244 21.16 11.02 -22.34
C LYS A 244 22.49 10.32 -22.53
N ALA A 245 23.03 10.31 -23.75
CA ALA A 245 24.36 9.74 -24.01
C ALA A 245 25.47 10.46 -23.22
N ILE A 246 25.40 11.79 -23.10
CA ILE A 246 26.32 12.58 -22.30
C ILE A 246 26.21 12.17 -20.81
N GLU A 247 24.98 12.04 -20.30
CA GLU A 247 24.75 11.56 -18.93
C GLU A 247 25.30 10.13 -18.74
N ASP A 248 25.08 9.24 -19.68
CA ASP A 248 25.54 7.86 -19.63
C ASP A 248 27.07 7.77 -19.70
N TYR A 249 27.73 8.57 -20.55
CA TYR A 249 29.21 8.69 -20.60
C TYR A 249 29.77 9.28 -19.32
N THR A 250 29.15 10.32 -18.77
CA THR A 250 29.57 10.92 -17.50
C THR A 250 29.46 9.91 -16.35
N LYS A 251 28.40 9.12 -16.31
CA LYS A 251 28.27 8.02 -15.35
C LYS A 251 29.28 6.91 -15.58
N LEU A 252 29.52 6.52 -16.83
CA LEU A 252 30.48 5.50 -17.18
C LEU A 252 31.88 5.89 -16.67
N TYR A 253 32.37 7.07 -17.04
CA TYR A 253 33.67 7.57 -16.62
C TYR A 253 33.74 7.83 -15.11
N GLY A 254 32.67 8.37 -14.52
CA GLY A 254 32.58 8.59 -13.08
C GLY A 254 32.63 7.30 -12.25
N ASN A 255 32.25 6.16 -12.83
CA ASN A 255 32.39 4.84 -12.17
C ASN A 255 33.84 4.31 -12.18
N PHE A 256 34.73 4.97 -12.93
CA PHE A 256 36.15 4.67 -13.01
C PHE A 256 37.01 5.83 -12.48
N GLY A 257 36.45 6.67 -11.63
CA GLY A 257 37.19 7.70 -10.91
C GLY A 257 37.38 9.03 -11.63
N PHE A 258 36.86 9.19 -12.84
CA PHE A 258 36.94 10.43 -13.60
C PHE A 258 35.78 11.39 -13.24
N ILE A 259 35.93 12.04 -12.07
CA ILE A 259 34.86 12.90 -11.52
C ILE A 259 34.63 14.15 -12.37
N ASP A 260 35.70 14.70 -12.92
CA ASP A 260 35.71 15.93 -13.70
C ASP A 260 35.52 15.69 -15.22
N PHE A 261 35.13 14.44 -15.59
CA PHE A 261 34.90 14.10 -16.99
C PHE A 261 33.78 14.97 -17.58
N THR A 262 34.07 15.51 -18.75
CA THR A 262 33.09 16.24 -19.56
C THR A 262 33.10 15.75 -21.01
N ALA A 263 31.89 15.62 -21.55
CA ALA A 263 31.68 15.28 -22.96
C ALA A 263 31.04 16.48 -23.68
N VAL A 264 31.77 17.10 -24.58
CA VAL A 264 31.32 18.26 -25.32
C VAL A 264 30.88 17.78 -26.72
N PRO A 265 29.59 17.86 -27.04
CA PRO A 265 29.09 17.53 -28.37
C PRO A 265 29.34 18.69 -29.32
N ASP A 266 29.94 18.43 -30.45
CA ASP A 266 30.05 19.32 -31.60
C ASP A 266 29.16 18.78 -32.72
N THR A 267 28.24 19.61 -33.20
CA THR A 267 27.22 19.23 -34.18
C THR A 267 27.45 19.95 -35.52
N GLU A 268 27.72 19.23 -36.56
CA GLU A 268 27.81 19.73 -37.90
C GLU A 268 26.54 19.35 -38.68
N VAL A 269 25.80 20.36 -39.13
CA VAL A 269 24.53 20.20 -39.84
C VAL A 269 24.75 20.26 -41.34
N ASP A 270 24.48 19.18 -42.04
CA ASP A 270 24.46 19.13 -43.50
C ASP A 270 23.02 19.31 -44.00
N ASP A 271 22.74 20.48 -44.53
CA ASP A 271 21.41 20.85 -45.05
C ASP A 271 21.11 20.17 -46.41
N ALA A 272 22.13 19.74 -47.17
CA ALA A 272 21.96 19.08 -48.46
C ALA A 272 21.50 17.62 -48.29
N THR A 273 22.10 16.91 -47.34
CA THR A 273 21.77 15.51 -47.04
C THR A 273 20.76 15.36 -45.92
N LYS A 274 20.38 16.45 -45.25
CA LYS A 274 19.50 16.45 -44.07
C LYS A 274 20.05 15.57 -42.96
N THR A 275 21.37 15.57 -42.77
CA THR A 275 22.04 14.81 -41.73
C THR A 275 22.76 15.70 -40.72
N ILE A 276 22.94 15.19 -39.51
CA ILE A 276 23.72 15.82 -38.45
C ILE A 276 24.86 14.87 -38.09
N ASN A 277 26.09 15.33 -38.34
CA ASN A 277 27.32 14.68 -37.89
C ASN A 277 27.59 15.14 -36.45
N LEU A 278 27.94 14.20 -35.57
CA LEU A 278 28.21 14.46 -34.18
C LEU A 278 29.61 14.01 -33.81
N THR A 279 30.39 14.94 -33.27
CA THR A 279 31.72 14.67 -32.74
C THR A 279 31.71 14.96 -31.24
N PHE A 280 32.00 13.95 -30.41
CA PHE A 280 32.22 14.15 -28.97
C PHE A 280 33.70 14.41 -28.70
N ALA A 281 34.01 15.54 -28.12
CA ALA A 281 35.30 15.82 -27.50
C ALA A 281 35.22 15.48 -26.01
N PHE A 282 35.94 14.42 -25.60
CA PHE A 282 35.98 13.93 -24.22
C PHE A 282 37.15 14.53 -23.50
N ASP A 283 36.90 15.37 -22.51
CA ASP A 283 37.89 15.79 -21.55
C ASP A 283 37.80 14.84 -20.34
N GLN A 284 38.74 13.90 -20.27
CA GLN A 284 38.77 12.85 -19.25
C GLN A 284 39.28 13.36 -17.91
N GLN A 285 40.14 14.38 -17.94
CA GLN A 285 40.89 14.84 -16.75
C GLN A 285 41.62 13.69 -16.03
N LYS A 286 41.84 13.83 -14.72
CA LYS A 286 42.53 12.80 -13.91
C LYS A 286 41.55 11.88 -13.22
N GLN A 287 42.02 10.68 -12.96
CA GLN A 287 41.37 9.69 -12.11
C GLN A 287 41.62 10.03 -10.64
N PHE A 288 40.56 10.00 -9.83
CA PHE A 288 40.64 10.37 -8.42
C PHE A 288 40.42 9.18 -7.48
N PHE A 289 41.15 9.20 -6.36
CA PHE A 289 41.02 8.25 -5.24
C PHE A 289 40.52 8.98 -3.99
N VAL A 290 39.71 8.29 -3.18
CA VAL A 290 39.17 8.85 -1.94
C VAL A 290 40.31 8.91 -0.91
N ARG A 291 40.69 10.10 -0.46
CA ARG A 291 41.70 10.26 0.61
C ARG A 291 41.06 10.24 1.98
N ARG A 292 39.92 10.96 2.14
CA ARG A 292 39.24 11.11 3.42
C ARG A 292 37.77 11.34 3.25
N ILE A 293 36.95 10.76 4.17
CA ILE A 293 35.50 10.99 4.26
C ILE A 293 35.18 11.49 5.67
N ASP A 294 34.72 12.72 5.76
CA ASP A 294 34.30 13.38 7.00
C ASP A 294 32.78 13.63 6.99
N PHE A 295 32.23 13.73 8.19
CA PHE A 295 30.82 14.04 8.39
C PHE A 295 30.66 15.30 9.24
N SER A 296 29.63 16.08 8.99
CA SER A 296 29.26 17.22 9.81
C SER A 296 27.75 17.30 10.00
N GLY A 297 27.30 17.76 11.16
CA GLY A 297 25.90 17.88 11.50
C GLY A 297 25.28 16.61 12.12
N ASN A 298 26.05 15.57 12.33
CA ASN A 298 25.65 14.33 13.02
C ASN A 298 25.90 14.42 14.54
N THR A 299 25.25 15.37 15.20
CA THR A 299 25.48 15.67 16.62
C THR A 299 25.08 14.54 17.57
N GLY A 300 24.15 13.73 17.19
CA GLY A 300 23.63 12.65 17.99
C GLY A 300 23.84 11.26 17.40
N THR A 301 24.28 11.17 16.14
CA THR A 301 24.57 9.91 15.46
C THR A 301 26.07 9.71 15.42
N ARG A 302 26.57 8.56 15.87
CA ARG A 302 28.00 8.26 15.85
C ARG A 302 28.49 8.07 14.41
N ASP A 303 29.68 8.55 14.09
CA ASP A 303 30.34 8.39 12.77
C ASP A 303 30.29 6.96 12.25
N LYS A 304 30.53 5.99 13.15
CA LYS A 304 30.48 4.57 12.84
C LYS A 304 29.15 4.15 12.16
N VAL A 305 28.03 4.73 12.59
CA VAL A 305 26.68 4.42 12.03
C VAL A 305 26.56 4.92 10.60
N ILE A 306 27.15 6.08 10.30
CA ILE A 306 27.14 6.65 8.96
C ILE A 306 28.15 5.90 8.08
N ARG A 307 29.36 5.70 8.56
CA ARG A 307 30.47 5.10 7.83
C ARG A 307 30.17 3.67 7.35
N ARG A 308 29.48 2.88 8.16
CA ARG A 308 29.11 1.49 7.79
C ARG A 308 28.11 1.38 6.62
N GLU A 309 27.38 2.46 6.32
CA GLU A 309 26.46 2.51 5.18
C GLU A 309 27.15 2.95 3.89
N LEU A 310 28.34 3.51 3.99
CA LEU A 310 29.11 3.87 2.81
C LEU A 310 29.69 2.63 2.13
N LEU A 311 29.63 2.61 0.81
CA LEU A 311 30.20 1.58 -0.04
C LEU A 311 31.58 1.96 -0.58
N LEU A 312 31.98 3.21 -0.35
CA LEU A 312 33.32 3.73 -0.64
C LEU A 312 34.13 3.82 0.64
N ASN A 313 35.35 3.34 0.60
CA ASN A 313 36.28 3.47 1.70
C ASN A 313 37.41 4.47 1.33
N GLU A 314 38.06 4.98 2.34
CA GLU A 314 39.31 5.76 2.17
C GLU A 314 40.38 4.87 1.53
N GLY A 315 41.07 5.39 0.51
CA GLY A 315 41.99 4.64 -0.33
C GLY A 315 41.41 4.04 -1.60
N ASP A 316 40.09 3.87 -1.68
CA ASP A 316 39.41 3.34 -2.86
C ASP A 316 39.41 4.36 -4.01
N MET A 317 39.39 3.85 -5.25
CA MET A 317 39.06 4.69 -6.40
C MET A 317 37.66 5.25 -6.24
N PHE A 318 37.46 6.55 -6.48
CA PHE A 318 36.13 7.15 -6.41
C PHE A 318 35.22 6.55 -7.51
N ARG A 319 34.09 5.99 -7.08
CA ARG A 319 33.08 5.41 -7.98
C ARG A 319 31.74 6.07 -7.74
N ASN A 320 31.27 6.79 -8.74
CA ASN A 320 30.03 7.58 -8.61
C ASN A 320 28.81 6.70 -8.26
N ASN A 321 28.71 5.52 -8.87
CA ASN A 321 27.62 4.58 -8.58
C ASN A 321 27.64 4.08 -7.12
N LEU A 322 28.82 3.81 -6.55
CA LEU A 322 28.92 3.41 -5.14
C LEU A 322 28.62 4.57 -4.21
N TRP A 323 29.01 5.79 -4.61
CA TRP A 323 28.66 6.99 -3.87
C TRP A 323 27.15 7.23 -3.83
N GLU A 324 26.48 7.20 -4.98
CA GLU A 324 25.01 7.33 -5.08
C GLU A 324 24.29 6.25 -4.26
N LEU A 325 24.75 5.00 -4.32
CA LEU A 325 24.21 3.91 -3.51
C LEU A 325 24.46 4.11 -2.01
N SER A 326 25.59 4.70 -1.64
CA SER A 326 25.88 5.07 -0.24
C SER A 326 24.87 6.12 0.27
N LEU A 327 24.61 7.16 -0.52
CA LEU A 327 23.61 8.17 -0.18
C LEU A 327 22.20 7.57 -0.09
N LEU A 328 21.85 6.65 -0.99
CA LEU A 328 20.58 5.93 -0.92
C LEU A 328 20.45 5.12 0.37
N ARG A 329 21.50 4.40 0.79
CA ARG A 329 21.51 3.66 2.05
C ARG A 329 21.35 4.58 3.26
N LEU A 330 22.05 5.71 3.28
CA LEU A 330 21.89 6.72 4.34
C LEU A 330 20.44 7.26 4.41
N ASN A 331 19.82 7.50 3.25
CA ASN A 331 18.42 7.93 3.19
C ASN A 331 17.45 6.84 3.68
N GLN A 332 17.77 5.56 3.47
CA GLN A 332 16.96 4.44 3.95
C GLN A 332 16.97 4.28 5.48
N LEU A 333 18.00 4.77 6.17
CA LEU A 333 18.03 4.79 7.63
C LEU A 333 16.98 5.73 8.23
N ASP A 334 16.58 6.76 7.50
CA ASP A 334 15.66 7.82 7.95
C ASP A 334 16.10 8.59 9.20
N TYR A 335 17.44 8.62 9.47
CA TYR A 335 18.01 9.38 10.59
C TYR A 335 18.28 10.84 10.23
N PHE A 336 18.38 11.12 8.93
CA PHE A 336 18.72 12.43 8.39
C PHE A 336 17.61 12.94 7.47
N GLU A 337 17.53 14.26 7.28
CA GLU A 337 16.79 14.84 6.16
C GLU A 337 17.37 14.30 4.85
N ALA A 338 16.61 14.39 3.74
CA ALA A 338 17.02 13.81 2.47
C ALA A 338 18.44 14.22 2.08
N VAL A 339 19.37 13.25 2.17
CA VAL A 339 20.79 13.43 1.81
C VAL A 339 20.91 13.33 0.30
N LYS A 340 21.27 14.44 -0.32
CA LYS A 340 21.44 14.56 -1.77
C LYS A 340 22.92 14.69 -2.12
N PRO A 341 23.33 14.48 -3.39
CA PRO A 341 24.70 14.71 -3.83
C PRO A 341 25.21 16.11 -3.53
N GLU A 342 24.33 17.13 -3.56
CA GLU A 342 24.70 18.53 -3.26
C GLU A 342 25.07 18.77 -1.79
N ASN A 343 24.73 17.85 -0.90
CA ASN A 343 25.13 17.91 0.51
C ASN A 343 26.59 17.50 0.73
N ALA A 344 27.23 16.92 -0.27
CA ALA A 344 28.64 16.54 -0.21
C ALA A 344 29.53 17.65 -0.80
N GLU A 345 30.43 18.17 0.01
CA GLU A 345 31.49 19.05 -0.43
C GLU A 345 32.69 18.17 -0.80
N ILE A 346 32.96 18.05 -2.12
CA ILE A 346 34.06 17.25 -2.65
C ILE A 346 35.24 18.18 -2.97
N LYS A 347 36.26 18.18 -2.12
CA LYS A 347 37.52 18.93 -2.33
C LYS A 347 38.49 18.07 -3.12
N ARG A 348 38.89 18.57 -4.31
CA ARG A 348 39.77 17.86 -5.25
C ARG A 348 41.19 18.35 -5.14
N ASN A 349 42.13 17.43 -5.01
CA ASN A 349 43.55 17.69 -5.16
C ASN A 349 44.03 17.13 -6.51
N VAL A 350 44.00 17.98 -7.53
CA VAL A 350 44.35 17.59 -8.91
C VAL A 350 45.81 17.13 -9.01
N LYS A 351 46.72 17.69 -8.20
CA LYS A 351 48.14 17.31 -8.22
C LYS A 351 48.32 15.85 -7.78
N GLN A 352 47.64 15.45 -6.72
CA GLN A 352 47.74 14.11 -6.14
C GLN A 352 46.71 13.11 -6.69
N GLY A 353 45.72 13.54 -7.45
CA GLY A 353 44.61 12.69 -7.90
C GLY A 353 43.76 12.19 -6.73
N THR A 354 43.53 13.01 -5.71
CA THR A 354 42.78 12.61 -4.52
C THR A 354 41.63 13.54 -4.25
N VAL A 355 40.57 13.00 -3.59
CA VAL A 355 39.43 13.76 -3.13
C VAL A 355 39.20 13.60 -1.64
N ASP A 356 38.84 14.71 -0.99
CA ASP A 356 38.30 14.75 0.36
C ASP A 356 36.83 15.02 0.29
N ILE A 357 36.00 14.20 0.93
CA ILE A 357 34.57 14.29 0.93
C ILE A 357 34.09 14.74 2.30
N LEU A 358 33.49 15.91 2.40
CA LEU A 358 32.78 16.36 3.60
C LEU A 358 31.27 16.26 3.34
N LEU A 359 30.64 15.28 3.98
CA LEU A 359 29.18 15.09 3.88
C LEU A 359 28.46 15.88 4.98
N LYS A 360 27.70 16.88 4.57
CA LYS A 360 26.91 17.72 5.48
C LYS A 360 25.55 17.08 5.69
N LEU A 361 25.30 16.66 6.91
CA LEU A 361 24.06 15.98 7.32
C LEU A 361 23.23 16.89 8.20
N LYS A 362 21.93 16.67 8.19
CA LYS A 362 21.00 17.31 9.11
C LYS A 362 20.14 16.24 9.72
N GLU A 363 20.29 16.02 11.03
CA GLU A 363 19.54 14.99 11.74
C GLU A 363 18.05 15.31 11.80
N LYS A 364 17.22 14.29 11.59
CA LYS A 364 15.81 14.33 11.95
C LYS A 364 15.63 14.09 13.43
N GLY A 365 14.42 14.41 13.93
CA GLY A 365 14.07 14.02 15.29
C GLY A 365 14.22 12.50 15.50
N LYS A 366 14.92 12.09 16.54
CA LYS A 366 15.20 10.67 16.84
C LYS A 366 13.98 9.93 17.34
N GLN A 367 13.00 10.65 17.87
CA GLN A 367 11.80 10.13 18.49
C GLN A 367 10.60 10.50 17.64
N SER A 368 9.74 9.55 17.40
CA SER A 368 8.45 9.78 16.75
C SER A 368 7.33 9.22 17.62
N ILE A 369 6.30 10.01 17.80
CA ILE A 369 5.03 9.57 18.36
C ILE A 369 4.04 9.60 17.23
N SER A 370 3.49 8.44 16.91
CA SER A 370 2.49 8.31 15.86
C SER A 370 1.15 7.97 16.49
N LEU A 371 0.17 8.82 16.26
CA LEU A 371 -1.21 8.54 16.58
C LEU A 371 -1.88 7.99 15.31
N THR A 372 -2.47 6.82 15.42
CA THR A 372 -3.25 6.20 14.36
C THR A 372 -4.66 5.98 14.84
N GLY A 373 -5.62 5.97 13.95
CA GLY A 373 -6.99 5.69 14.30
C GLY A 373 -7.86 5.63 13.07
N GLY A 374 -8.97 4.93 13.18
CA GLY A 374 -9.87 4.78 12.04
C GLY A 374 -10.88 3.67 12.21
N VAL A 375 -11.43 3.26 11.10
CA VAL A 375 -12.36 2.15 10.98
C VAL A 375 -11.82 1.18 9.95
N SER A 376 -11.62 -0.05 10.32
CA SER A 376 -11.24 -1.13 9.41
C SER A 376 -12.09 -2.37 9.70
N GLY A 377 -12.25 -3.23 8.72
CA GLY A 377 -12.98 -4.49 8.91
C GLY A 377 -12.28 -5.41 9.93
N PHE A 378 -10.95 -5.37 10.03
CA PHE A 378 -10.17 -6.22 10.93
C PHE A 378 -10.11 -5.70 12.38
N ALA A 379 -9.82 -4.43 12.57
CA ALA A 379 -9.68 -3.84 13.91
C ALA A 379 -11.00 -3.26 14.46
N GLY A 380 -12.01 -3.12 13.61
CA GLY A 380 -13.20 -2.33 13.94
C GLY A 380 -12.87 -0.83 14.00
N THR A 381 -13.54 -0.09 14.84
CA THR A 381 -13.13 1.27 15.19
C THR A 381 -11.95 1.17 16.16
N TYR A 382 -10.85 1.81 15.86
CA TYR A 382 -9.64 1.70 16.67
C TYR A 382 -8.89 3.02 16.80
N ILE A 383 -8.10 3.09 17.86
CA ILE A 383 -7.07 4.11 18.09
C ILE A 383 -5.77 3.42 18.46
N GLY A 384 -4.67 3.91 17.94
CA GLY A 384 -3.35 3.37 18.21
C GLY A 384 -2.34 4.45 18.50
N LEU A 385 -1.44 4.18 19.42
CA LEU A 385 -0.28 5.00 19.75
C LEU A 385 0.97 4.17 19.54
N THR A 386 1.90 4.71 18.77
CA THR A 386 3.23 4.12 18.61
C THR A 386 4.27 5.15 18.97
N TYR A 387 5.10 4.81 19.95
CA TYR A 387 6.34 5.51 20.24
C TYR A 387 7.49 4.72 19.62
N GLN A 388 8.28 5.40 18.81
CA GLN A 388 9.46 4.82 18.19
C GLN A 388 10.63 5.77 18.37
N THR A 389 11.74 5.26 18.86
CA THR A 389 13.01 5.98 18.81
C THR A 389 13.94 5.27 17.84
N ASN A 390 14.28 5.99 16.78
CA ASN A 390 15.29 5.56 15.82
C ASN A 390 16.65 6.06 16.28
N ASN A 391 17.69 5.27 16.03
CA ASN A 391 19.04 5.62 16.40
C ASN A 391 19.20 5.87 17.92
N PHE A 392 18.69 4.91 18.71
CA PHE A 392 18.80 4.92 20.17
C PHE A 392 20.25 5.01 20.59
N LEU A 393 20.60 5.90 21.50
CA LEU A 393 21.95 6.23 21.94
C LEU A 393 22.96 6.57 20.80
N GLY A 394 22.46 6.88 19.60
CA GLY A 394 23.33 7.18 18.45
C GLY A 394 24.00 5.96 17.80
N LEU A 395 23.60 4.74 18.18
CA LEU A 395 24.17 3.48 17.71
C LEU A 395 23.45 2.91 16.48
N GLY A 396 22.33 3.53 16.09
CA GLY A 396 21.50 3.04 14.99
C GLY A 396 20.48 2.01 15.41
N GLU A 397 20.38 1.75 16.71
CA GLU A 397 19.38 0.85 17.29
C GLU A 397 17.99 1.48 17.22
N THR A 398 16.96 0.63 17.12
CA THR A 398 15.56 1.07 17.13
C THR A 398 14.83 0.44 18.29
N LEU A 399 14.10 1.25 19.04
CA LEU A 399 13.21 0.81 20.09
C LEU A 399 11.80 1.26 19.73
N THR A 400 10.84 0.32 19.77
CA THR A 400 9.45 0.57 19.41
C THR A 400 8.53 0.10 20.53
N LEU A 401 7.62 0.96 20.97
CA LEU A 401 6.50 0.60 21.83
C LEU A 401 5.22 0.96 21.11
N SER A 402 4.36 -0.01 20.87
CA SER A 402 3.08 0.23 20.22
C SER A 402 1.91 -0.35 21.00
N GLY A 403 0.81 0.38 21.01
CA GLY A 403 -0.45 -0.06 21.58
C GLY A 403 -1.60 0.36 20.70
N ASN A 404 -2.48 -0.59 20.35
CA ASN A 404 -3.70 -0.34 19.63
C ASN A 404 -4.89 -0.86 20.43
N VAL A 405 -5.93 -0.06 20.52
CA VAL A 405 -7.18 -0.42 21.19
C VAL A 405 -8.32 -0.20 20.20
N GLY A 406 -8.99 -1.26 19.87
CA GLY A 406 -10.14 -1.24 18.96
C GLY A 406 -11.29 -2.10 19.47
N THR A 407 -12.41 -2.03 18.76
CA THR A 407 -13.61 -2.81 19.12
C THR A 407 -13.42 -4.31 18.87
N LEU A 408 -12.63 -4.68 17.83
CA LEU A 408 -12.36 -6.08 17.48
C LEU A 408 -10.95 -6.52 17.85
N GLN A 409 -9.98 -5.61 17.91
CA GLN A 409 -8.60 -5.93 18.19
C GLN A 409 -8.01 -5.02 19.24
N ARG A 410 -7.22 -5.60 20.15
CA ARG A 410 -6.36 -4.89 21.08
C ARG A 410 -4.99 -5.55 21.05
N ASN A 411 -3.94 -4.76 20.94
CA ASN A 411 -2.59 -5.28 21.02
C ASN A 411 -1.64 -4.30 21.66
N VAL A 412 -0.64 -4.82 22.33
CA VAL A 412 0.52 -4.09 22.84
C VAL A 412 1.77 -4.84 22.41
N SER A 413 2.79 -4.11 21.99
CA SER A 413 4.07 -4.73 21.68
C SER A 413 5.23 -3.82 22.02
N PHE A 414 6.33 -4.45 22.44
CA PHE A 414 7.62 -3.81 22.66
C PHE A 414 8.66 -4.52 21.81
N GLY A 415 9.40 -3.76 21.00
CA GLY A 415 10.41 -4.27 20.09
C GLY A 415 11.73 -3.51 20.21
N PHE A 416 12.83 -4.24 20.07
CA PHE A 416 14.17 -3.72 19.98
C PHE A 416 14.88 -4.30 18.76
N THR A 417 15.64 -3.48 18.04
CA THR A 417 16.38 -3.91 16.86
C THR A 417 17.78 -3.31 16.88
N GLU A 418 18.81 -4.16 16.82
CA GLU A 418 20.20 -3.83 16.58
C GLU A 418 20.54 -4.14 15.10
N PRO A 419 20.78 -3.13 14.24
CA PRO A 419 21.02 -3.36 12.82
C PRO A 419 22.41 -3.96 12.49
N TYR A 420 23.40 -3.86 13.41
CA TYR A 420 24.77 -4.28 13.20
C TYR A 420 25.37 -5.01 14.40
N LEU A 421 24.95 -6.24 14.60
CA LEU A 421 25.46 -7.05 15.71
C LEU A 421 26.97 -7.28 15.57
N PHE A 422 27.73 -6.92 16.60
CA PHE A 422 29.22 -7.02 16.64
C PHE A 422 29.90 -6.37 15.42
N ASP A 423 29.39 -5.22 14.97
CA ASP A 423 29.90 -4.47 13.81
C ASP A 423 29.78 -5.20 12.45
N ARG A 424 29.06 -6.29 12.43
CA ARG A 424 28.73 -7.00 11.20
C ARG A 424 27.33 -6.58 10.74
N PRO A 425 27.05 -6.58 9.44
CA PRO A 425 25.74 -6.20 8.91
C PRO A 425 24.65 -7.27 9.20
N ILE A 426 24.67 -7.80 10.42
CA ILE A 426 23.68 -8.75 10.93
C ILE A 426 22.70 -7.93 11.75
N SER A 427 21.49 -7.76 11.25
CA SER A 427 20.42 -7.12 12.03
C SER A 427 19.74 -8.17 12.90
N THR A 428 19.71 -7.92 14.20
CA THR A 428 19.03 -8.78 15.17
C THR A 428 18.05 -7.97 15.99
N GLY A 429 17.11 -8.64 16.58
CA GLY A 429 16.15 -7.99 17.45
C GLY A 429 15.19 -8.96 18.08
N PHE A 430 14.38 -8.42 18.97
CA PHE A 430 13.28 -9.16 19.57
C PHE A 430 12.03 -8.30 19.67
N THR A 431 10.89 -8.95 19.76
CA THR A 431 9.60 -8.32 20.02
C THR A 431 8.84 -9.16 21.04
N VAL A 432 8.32 -8.52 22.07
CA VAL A 432 7.37 -9.12 23.03
C VAL A 432 6.02 -8.49 22.76
N PHE A 433 4.97 -9.30 22.73
CA PHE A 433 3.64 -8.80 22.41
C PHE A 433 2.55 -9.52 23.21
N GLY A 434 1.45 -8.81 23.41
CA GLY A 434 0.19 -9.34 23.83
C GLY A 434 -0.94 -8.84 22.94
N SER A 435 -1.82 -9.72 22.53
CA SER A 435 -2.91 -9.38 21.63
C SER A 435 -4.20 -10.09 22.00
N ARG A 436 -5.31 -9.39 21.77
CA ARG A 436 -6.65 -9.94 21.86
C ARG A 436 -7.39 -9.61 20.58
N TYR A 437 -7.93 -10.61 19.96
CA TYR A 437 -8.73 -10.48 18.76
C TYR A 437 -10.12 -11.07 19.01
N ASN A 438 -11.15 -10.27 18.75
CA ASN A 438 -12.55 -10.69 18.80
C ASN A 438 -13.07 -10.83 17.37
N PHE A 439 -13.13 -12.06 16.89
CA PHE A 439 -13.70 -12.35 15.61
C PHE A 439 -15.23 -12.41 15.74
N ASN A 440 -15.91 -11.45 15.12
CA ASN A 440 -17.37 -11.36 15.14
C ASN A 440 -17.90 -11.15 13.72
N GLN A 441 -18.26 -12.25 13.07
CA GLN A 441 -18.74 -12.25 11.70
C GLN A 441 -20.07 -11.47 11.52
N ALA A 442 -20.99 -11.56 12.49
CA ALA A 442 -22.25 -10.83 12.46
C ALA A 442 -22.04 -9.31 12.53
N GLN A 443 -21.12 -8.86 13.36
CA GLN A 443 -20.78 -7.42 13.45
C GLN A 443 -20.13 -6.92 12.17
N GLN A 444 -19.30 -7.72 11.52
CA GLN A 444 -18.68 -7.36 10.24
C GLN A 444 -19.74 -7.19 9.15
N TYR A 445 -20.70 -8.10 9.05
CA TYR A 445 -21.82 -7.94 8.12
C TYR A 445 -22.66 -6.70 8.43
N SER A 446 -22.92 -6.41 9.70
CA SER A 446 -23.67 -5.24 10.12
C SER A 446 -22.97 -3.93 9.75
N LEU A 447 -21.65 -3.86 9.94
CA LEU A 447 -20.84 -2.70 9.54
C LEU A 447 -20.87 -2.50 8.02
N ALA A 448 -20.81 -3.59 7.26
CA ALA A 448 -20.83 -3.55 5.80
C ALA A 448 -22.17 -3.07 5.24
N LEU A 449 -23.29 -3.46 5.85
CA LEU A 449 -24.63 -3.14 5.39
C LEU A 449 -25.18 -1.83 5.99
N GLY A 450 -24.53 -1.29 7.02
CA GLY A 450 -24.97 -0.06 7.70
C GLY A 450 -26.19 -0.22 8.61
N TYR A 451 -26.63 -1.47 8.86
CA TYR A 451 -27.70 -1.79 9.82
C TYR A 451 -27.38 -3.10 10.55
N GLN A 452 -27.96 -3.29 11.72
CA GLN A 452 -27.75 -4.52 12.50
C GLN A 452 -28.38 -5.73 11.78
N VAL A 453 -27.53 -6.71 11.46
CA VAL A 453 -27.96 -7.98 10.90
C VAL A 453 -28.02 -9.01 12.04
N GLN A 454 -29.21 -9.53 12.28
CA GLN A 454 -29.38 -10.68 13.17
C GLN A 454 -29.12 -11.96 12.34
N LEU A 455 -27.90 -12.48 12.45
CA LEU A 455 -27.56 -13.77 11.87
C LEU A 455 -27.76 -14.87 12.92
N ASN A 456 -28.15 -16.04 12.46
CA ASN A 456 -28.30 -17.21 13.34
C ASN A 456 -26.94 -17.54 14.00
N PRO A 457 -26.83 -17.56 15.34
CA PRO A 457 -25.60 -17.91 16.06
C PRO A 457 -25.01 -19.27 15.69
N ASN A 458 -25.84 -20.14 15.15
CA ASN A 458 -25.42 -21.47 14.70
C ASN A 458 -24.69 -21.46 13.34
N THR A 459 -24.71 -20.35 12.61
CA THR A 459 -24.11 -20.25 11.26
C THR A 459 -22.96 -19.28 11.19
N VAL A 460 -22.83 -18.37 12.16
CA VAL A 460 -21.77 -17.36 12.19
C VAL A 460 -20.66 -17.73 13.13
N GLN A 461 -19.44 -17.42 12.71
CA GLN A 461 -18.27 -17.62 13.56
C GLN A 461 -18.03 -16.41 14.46
N ASN A 462 -18.05 -16.64 15.77
CA ASN A 462 -17.66 -15.68 16.79
C ASN A 462 -16.75 -16.38 17.80
N TYR A 463 -15.55 -15.83 17.96
CA TYR A 463 -14.60 -16.30 18.97
C TYR A 463 -13.67 -15.19 19.43
N ILE A 464 -13.11 -15.34 20.60
CA ILE A 464 -12.07 -14.47 21.14
C ILE A 464 -10.78 -15.27 21.18
N GLN A 465 -9.73 -14.72 20.60
CA GLN A 465 -8.37 -15.23 20.64
C GLN A 465 -7.52 -14.28 21.48
N ASN A 466 -6.89 -14.77 22.54
CA ASN A 466 -5.87 -14.08 23.28
C ASN A 466 -4.53 -14.76 23.00
N SER A 467 -3.52 -13.96 22.65
CA SER A 467 -2.20 -14.48 22.31
C SER A 467 -1.11 -13.60 22.92
N ASP A 468 -0.22 -14.21 23.65
CA ASP A 468 0.95 -13.59 24.24
C ASP A 468 2.20 -14.32 23.78
N GLY A 469 3.25 -13.59 23.48
CA GLY A 469 4.44 -14.21 22.94
C GLY A 469 5.62 -13.31 22.75
N PHE A 470 6.67 -13.91 22.20
CA PHE A 470 7.86 -13.19 21.79
C PHE A 470 8.40 -13.74 20.48
N THR A 471 9.13 -12.91 19.77
CA THR A 471 9.91 -13.28 18.58
C THR A 471 11.32 -12.78 18.72
N VAL A 472 12.29 -13.55 18.23
CA VAL A 472 13.70 -13.15 18.08
C VAL A 472 14.09 -13.39 16.63
N PHE A 473 14.75 -12.43 16.03
CA PHE A 473 15.15 -12.55 14.63
C PHE A 473 16.62 -12.19 14.41
N ALA A 474 17.17 -12.75 13.36
CA ALA A 474 18.46 -12.35 12.79
C ALA A 474 18.33 -12.24 11.27
N SER A 475 18.90 -11.22 10.65
CA SER A 475 18.92 -11.09 9.20
C SER A 475 20.25 -10.56 8.68
N TYR A 476 20.68 -11.09 7.53
CA TYR A 476 21.95 -10.79 6.90
C TYR A 476 21.76 -10.35 5.43
N PRO A 477 22.36 -9.22 5.00
CA PRO A 477 22.31 -8.80 3.61
C PRO A 477 23.27 -9.64 2.75
N LEU A 478 22.77 -10.19 1.66
CA LEU A 478 23.57 -10.96 0.71
C LEU A 478 24.33 -10.02 -0.23
N LYS A 479 25.60 -9.74 0.05
CA LYS A 479 26.42 -8.76 -0.69
C LYS A 479 26.48 -9.02 -2.20
N LYS A 480 26.48 -10.29 -2.64
CA LYS A 480 26.53 -10.68 -4.05
C LYS A 480 25.20 -10.47 -4.79
N LEU A 481 24.08 -10.49 -4.07
CA LEU A 481 22.73 -10.31 -4.59
C LEU A 481 22.17 -8.99 -4.08
N GLY A 482 22.69 -7.86 -4.48
CA GLY A 482 22.34 -6.54 -3.96
C GLY A 482 20.84 -6.38 -3.63
N PHE A 483 20.50 -5.65 -2.58
CA PHE A 483 19.14 -5.46 -2.06
C PHE A 483 18.42 -6.73 -1.55
N THR A 484 19.17 -7.83 -1.35
CA THR A 484 18.64 -9.10 -0.85
C THR A 484 19.08 -9.35 0.59
N ARG A 485 18.14 -9.77 1.44
CA ARG A 485 18.39 -10.15 2.83
C ARG A 485 17.89 -11.57 3.08
N LEU A 486 18.69 -12.34 3.79
CA LEU A 486 18.32 -13.63 4.36
C LEU A 486 18.00 -13.40 5.84
N GLY A 487 16.86 -13.88 6.30
CA GLY A 487 16.45 -13.79 7.69
C GLY A 487 16.12 -15.14 8.30
N LEU A 488 16.19 -15.19 9.61
CA LEU A 488 15.73 -16.30 10.43
C LEU A 488 15.02 -15.72 11.64
N THR A 489 13.81 -16.17 11.89
CA THR A 489 13.01 -15.74 13.04
C THR A 489 12.61 -16.96 13.85
N TYR A 490 12.76 -16.91 15.15
CA TYR A 490 12.18 -17.81 16.11
C TYR A 490 11.05 -17.08 16.84
N GLY A 491 9.89 -17.71 16.95
CA GLY A 491 8.75 -17.18 17.69
C GLY A 491 8.18 -18.22 18.63
N TYR A 492 7.75 -17.77 19.80
CA TYR A 492 6.95 -18.54 20.72
C TYR A 492 5.69 -17.75 21.08
N THR A 493 4.55 -18.41 20.95
CA THR A 493 3.24 -17.81 21.25
C THR A 493 2.41 -18.77 22.08
N SER A 494 1.79 -18.23 23.13
CA SER A 494 0.77 -18.94 23.91
C SER A 494 -0.59 -18.34 23.53
N THR A 495 -1.48 -19.18 23.06
CA THR A 495 -2.80 -18.78 22.56
C THR A 495 -3.90 -19.47 23.36
N SER A 496 -4.93 -18.70 23.72
CA SER A 496 -6.18 -19.22 24.27
C SER A 496 -7.37 -18.74 23.44
N ILE A 497 -8.31 -19.63 23.17
CA ILE A 497 -9.48 -19.36 22.34
C ILE A 497 -10.75 -19.63 23.14
N THR A 498 -11.68 -18.68 23.09
CA THR A 498 -13.02 -18.81 23.64
C THR A 498 -14.04 -18.71 22.51
N GLY A 499 -14.74 -19.80 22.24
CA GLY A 499 -15.85 -19.81 21.28
C GLY A 499 -17.06 -19.10 21.87
N LEU A 500 -17.61 -18.14 21.12
CA LEU A 500 -18.82 -17.36 21.50
C LEU A 500 -20.06 -17.81 20.75
N SER A 501 -19.90 -18.57 19.66
CA SER A 501 -20.99 -19.15 18.87
C SER A 501 -20.88 -20.67 18.80
N THR A 502 -22.04 -21.32 18.59
CA THR A 502 -22.11 -22.77 18.43
C THR A 502 -21.30 -23.27 17.24
N ALA A 503 -21.30 -22.49 16.13
CA ALA A 503 -20.53 -22.81 14.94
C ALA A 503 -19.02 -22.77 15.20
N SER A 504 -18.53 -21.75 15.93
CA SER A 504 -17.12 -21.68 16.28
C SER A 504 -16.72 -22.78 17.24
N THR A 505 -17.51 -23.02 18.28
CA THR A 505 -17.23 -24.06 19.27
C THR A 505 -17.23 -25.45 18.60
N ALA A 506 -18.19 -25.75 17.74
CA ALA A 506 -18.23 -27.00 17.01
C ALA A 506 -16.99 -27.19 16.14
N LEU A 507 -16.59 -26.19 15.35
CA LEU A 507 -15.43 -26.30 14.46
C LEU A 507 -14.13 -26.51 15.23
N PHE A 508 -13.91 -25.69 16.29
CA PHE A 508 -12.66 -25.74 17.05
C PHE A 508 -12.51 -27.01 17.87
N ASN A 509 -13.60 -27.59 18.37
CA ASN A 509 -13.54 -28.80 19.18
C ASN A 509 -13.39 -30.07 18.37
N VAL A 510 -13.94 -30.14 17.16
CA VAL A 510 -13.93 -31.38 16.37
C VAL A 510 -12.66 -31.58 15.53
N LEU A 511 -11.89 -30.53 15.23
CA LEU A 511 -10.67 -30.64 14.42
C LEU A 511 -9.48 -31.12 15.23
N GLN A 512 -8.68 -32.04 14.64
CA GLN A 512 -7.51 -32.66 15.29
C GLN A 512 -6.25 -31.77 15.09
N PHE A 513 -6.21 -30.56 15.65
CA PHE A 513 -5.05 -29.69 15.50
C PHE A 513 -4.06 -29.68 16.67
N GLN A 514 -4.42 -30.27 17.81
CA GLN A 514 -3.53 -30.42 18.96
C GLN A 514 -3.63 -31.84 19.61
N GLN A 515 -2.74 -32.10 20.55
CA GLN A 515 -2.72 -33.44 21.22
C GLN A 515 -3.75 -33.57 22.34
N LEU A 516 -4.21 -32.46 22.90
CA LEU A 516 -5.18 -32.43 23.97
C LEU A 516 -6.60 -32.45 23.41
N GLU A 517 -7.41 -33.36 23.88
CA GLU A 517 -8.82 -33.47 23.53
C GLU A 517 -9.69 -32.98 24.69
N GLY A 518 -10.90 -32.49 24.37
CA GLY A 518 -11.85 -32.02 25.35
C GLY A 518 -11.90 -30.49 25.57
N PRO A 519 -12.67 -30.01 26.55
CA PRO A 519 -12.99 -28.61 26.77
C PRO A 519 -11.78 -27.70 27.05
N SER A 520 -10.73 -28.23 27.64
CA SER A 520 -9.49 -27.49 27.93
C SER A 520 -8.53 -27.40 26.74
N SER A 521 -8.83 -28.06 25.65
CA SER A 521 -7.98 -28.08 24.44
C SER A 521 -7.76 -26.70 23.85
N LEU A 522 -8.69 -25.76 24.03
CA LEU A 522 -8.63 -24.40 23.46
C LEU A 522 -7.92 -23.37 24.36
N SER A 523 -7.49 -23.75 25.56
CA SER A 523 -6.87 -22.84 26.53
C SER A 523 -5.36 -23.03 26.69
N GLY A 524 -4.72 -23.94 26.02
CA GLY A 524 -3.30 -24.25 26.17
C GLY A 524 -2.60 -24.47 24.84
N ILE A 525 -2.86 -23.59 23.87
CA ILE A 525 -2.24 -23.70 22.55
C ILE A 525 -0.88 -23.01 22.61
N HIS A 526 0.18 -23.79 22.42
CA HIS A 526 1.56 -23.31 22.41
C HIS A 526 2.17 -23.51 21.04
N GLU A 527 2.52 -22.42 20.42
CA GLU A 527 3.10 -22.35 19.07
C GLU A 527 4.59 -22.04 19.21
N SER A 528 5.46 -22.92 18.73
CA SER A 528 6.90 -22.69 18.65
C SER A 528 7.30 -22.80 17.19
N LYS A 529 7.85 -21.73 16.62
CA LYS A 529 8.00 -21.55 15.18
C LYS A 529 9.38 -21.06 14.79
N ILE A 530 9.96 -21.67 13.76
CA ILE A 530 11.18 -21.18 13.09
C ILE A 530 10.80 -20.78 11.65
N THR A 531 11.17 -19.57 11.27
CA THR A 531 10.82 -19.01 9.96
C THR A 531 12.07 -18.45 9.26
N PRO A 532 12.72 -19.19 8.36
CA PRO A 532 13.64 -18.63 7.40
C PRO A 532 12.88 -17.73 6.40
N THR A 533 13.51 -16.62 6.03
CA THR A 533 12.96 -15.64 5.10
C THR A 533 13.99 -15.19 4.07
N LEU A 534 13.54 -14.94 2.86
CA LEU A 534 14.34 -14.32 1.80
C LEU A 534 13.57 -13.10 1.29
N GLN A 535 14.20 -11.92 1.34
CA GLN A 535 13.60 -10.69 0.91
C GLN A 535 14.52 -9.96 -0.08
N TYR A 536 14.03 -9.69 -1.27
CA TYR A 536 14.61 -8.76 -2.24
C TYR A 536 13.75 -7.51 -2.30
N ASN A 537 14.33 -6.32 -2.11
CA ASN A 537 13.55 -5.09 -2.05
C ASN A 537 14.32 -3.89 -2.62
N THR A 538 13.84 -3.36 -3.75
CA THR A 538 14.34 -2.16 -4.42
C THR A 538 13.32 -1.03 -4.46
N VAL A 539 12.28 -1.11 -3.64
CA VAL A 539 11.20 -0.11 -3.59
C VAL A 539 11.74 1.21 -3.05
N ASP A 540 11.43 2.30 -3.75
CA ASP A 540 11.93 3.64 -3.47
C ASP A 540 11.37 4.26 -2.18
N ASN A 541 10.10 4.00 -1.88
CA ASN A 541 9.43 4.53 -0.69
C ASN A 541 8.49 3.47 -0.09
N PRO A 542 8.67 3.09 1.19
CA PRO A 542 7.85 2.05 1.82
C PRO A 542 6.41 2.51 2.12
N VAL A 543 6.14 3.83 2.16
CA VAL A 543 4.80 4.38 2.48
C VAL A 543 3.99 4.63 1.22
N ASN A 544 4.61 5.22 0.19
CA ASN A 544 3.98 5.53 -1.08
C ASN A 544 4.92 5.15 -2.22
N PRO A 545 5.01 3.85 -2.55
CA PRO A 545 5.94 3.36 -3.55
C PRO A 545 5.58 3.86 -4.95
N THR A 546 6.58 4.36 -5.68
CA THR A 546 6.44 4.82 -7.05
C THR A 546 7.26 4.01 -8.04
N HIS A 547 8.34 3.41 -7.57
CA HIS A 547 9.27 2.62 -8.40
C HIS A 547 9.87 1.47 -7.59
N GLY A 548 10.18 0.36 -8.26
CA GLY A 548 10.93 -0.75 -7.68
C GLY A 548 10.17 -2.06 -7.65
N ARG A 549 10.80 -3.06 -7.06
CA ARG A 549 10.27 -4.42 -6.92
C ARG A 549 10.53 -4.91 -5.50
N SER A 550 9.60 -5.70 -4.97
CA SER A 550 9.79 -6.42 -3.72
C SER A 550 9.37 -7.86 -3.94
N ILE A 551 10.22 -8.80 -3.56
CA ILE A 551 9.92 -10.23 -3.55
C ILE A 551 10.23 -10.73 -2.15
N PHE A 552 9.25 -11.33 -1.51
CA PHE A 552 9.34 -11.91 -0.19
C PHE A 552 8.98 -13.38 -0.26
N PHE A 553 9.81 -14.23 0.34
CA PHE A 553 9.56 -15.64 0.55
C PHE A 553 9.78 -15.96 2.02
N SER A 554 8.88 -16.71 2.61
CA SER A 554 9.05 -17.29 3.95
C SER A 554 8.57 -18.71 3.99
N SER A 555 9.31 -19.56 4.70
CA SER A 555 8.97 -20.93 5.02
C SER A 555 8.95 -21.04 6.53
N SER A 556 7.81 -21.37 7.12
CA SER A 556 7.67 -21.51 8.57
C SER A 556 7.52 -22.96 8.93
N PHE A 557 8.31 -23.42 9.89
CA PHE A 557 8.22 -24.74 10.50
C PHE A 557 7.82 -24.58 11.96
N GLU A 558 6.75 -25.21 12.38
CA GLU A 558 6.15 -25.06 13.69
C GLU A 558 5.92 -26.40 14.36
N GLY A 559 6.24 -26.48 15.65
CA GLY A 559 6.02 -27.69 16.45
C GLY A 559 7.10 -28.78 16.28
N GLY A 560 6.77 -30.03 16.56
CA GLY A 560 7.69 -31.16 16.49
C GLY A 560 8.92 -30.98 17.38
N PRO A 561 10.14 -31.07 16.84
CA PRO A 561 11.37 -31.04 17.64
C PRO A 561 11.66 -29.68 18.29
N ILE A 562 11.01 -28.59 17.83
CA ILE A 562 11.18 -27.25 18.41
C ILE A 562 10.20 -26.94 19.54
N GLY A 563 9.33 -27.87 19.87
CA GLY A 563 8.35 -27.77 20.97
C GLY A 563 7.02 -27.13 20.49
N GLY A 564 6.12 -26.93 21.45
CA GLY A 564 4.75 -26.53 21.19
C GLY A 564 3.82 -27.72 20.98
N ASN A 565 2.53 -27.45 20.82
CA ASN A 565 1.52 -28.48 20.60
C ASN A 565 0.75 -28.34 19.27
N VAL A 566 1.14 -27.40 18.43
CA VAL A 566 0.71 -27.23 17.04
C VAL A 566 1.84 -27.66 16.12
N ASN A 567 1.53 -28.42 15.08
CA ASN A 567 2.51 -28.88 14.10
C ASN A 567 2.08 -28.46 12.71
N THR A 568 2.69 -27.41 12.16
CA THR A 568 2.39 -26.91 10.80
C THR A 568 3.66 -26.55 10.02
N VAL A 569 3.54 -26.57 8.71
CA VAL A 569 4.50 -25.97 7.78
C VAL A 569 3.73 -24.98 6.91
N SER A 570 4.22 -23.75 6.85
CA SER A 570 3.56 -22.66 6.09
C SER A 570 4.55 -21.99 5.16
N GLU A 571 4.15 -21.83 3.91
CA GLU A 571 4.92 -21.20 2.84
C GLU A 571 4.21 -19.95 2.36
N VAL A 572 4.92 -18.82 2.27
CA VAL A 572 4.36 -17.56 1.76
C VAL A 572 5.28 -16.95 0.72
N VAL A 573 4.73 -16.58 -0.41
CA VAL A 573 5.41 -15.85 -1.48
C VAL A 573 4.64 -14.60 -1.79
N GLU A 574 5.28 -13.45 -1.72
CA GLU A 574 4.68 -12.16 -2.12
C GLU A 574 5.60 -11.44 -3.09
N ALA A 575 5.06 -11.00 -4.22
CA ALA A 575 5.76 -10.16 -5.18
C ALA A 575 5.01 -8.86 -5.39
N LYS A 576 5.73 -7.75 -5.34
CA LYS A 576 5.23 -6.39 -5.60
C LYS A 576 6.05 -5.73 -6.69
N TYR A 577 5.38 -5.00 -7.57
CA TYR A 577 6.00 -4.27 -8.66
C TYR A 577 5.41 -2.89 -8.80
N PHE A 578 6.26 -1.87 -8.85
CA PHE A 578 5.89 -0.47 -9.00
C PHE A 578 6.64 0.14 -10.17
N ARG A 579 5.92 0.77 -11.07
CA ARG A 579 6.50 1.43 -12.24
C ARG A 579 5.84 2.77 -12.51
N PRO A 580 6.62 3.86 -12.60
CA PRO A 580 6.08 5.14 -13.01
C PRO A 580 5.68 5.10 -14.47
N ASN A 581 4.54 5.70 -14.79
CA ASN A 581 3.98 5.82 -16.12
C ASN A 581 3.61 7.28 -16.41
N TYR A 582 3.37 7.62 -17.65
CA TYR A 582 2.92 8.93 -18.10
C TYR A 582 3.73 10.09 -17.47
N HIS A 583 4.92 10.35 -18.02
CA HIS A 583 5.85 11.37 -17.53
C HIS A 583 6.26 11.22 -16.06
N ARG A 584 6.36 10.01 -15.56
CA ARG A 584 6.70 9.66 -14.16
C ARG A 584 5.71 10.22 -13.12
N ARG A 585 4.51 10.60 -13.55
CA ARG A 585 3.50 11.15 -12.65
C ARG A 585 2.56 10.09 -12.07
N ASN A 586 2.08 9.19 -12.92
CA ASN A 586 1.20 8.10 -12.53
C ASN A 586 2.02 6.86 -12.19
N VAL A 587 1.45 5.94 -11.40
CA VAL A 587 2.14 4.72 -10.98
C VAL A 587 1.27 3.51 -11.28
N ILE A 588 1.86 2.52 -11.92
CA ILE A 588 1.31 1.16 -12.01
C ILE A 588 1.85 0.39 -10.82
N ALA A 589 0.96 -0.16 -10.00
CA ALA A 589 1.29 -1.01 -8.87
C ALA A 589 0.62 -2.37 -9.05
N MET A 590 1.37 -3.43 -8.80
CA MET A 590 0.91 -4.82 -8.86
C MET A 590 1.40 -5.58 -7.64
N ARG A 591 0.55 -6.47 -7.13
CA ARG A 591 0.89 -7.42 -6.07
C ARG A 591 0.37 -8.80 -6.43
N VAL A 592 1.17 -9.80 -6.16
CA VAL A 592 0.75 -11.21 -6.18
C VAL A 592 1.19 -11.83 -4.87
N LEU A 593 0.25 -12.49 -4.19
CA LEU A 593 0.47 -13.22 -2.95
C LEU A 593 -0.01 -14.66 -3.14
N GLY A 594 0.84 -15.60 -2.80
CA GLY A 594 0.51 -17.02 -2.65
C GLY A 594 0.89 -17.48 -1.26
N ALA A 595 0.02 -18.23 -0.59
CA ALA A 595 0.33 -18.84 0.68
C ALA A 595 -0.26 -20.26 0.75
N PHE A 596 0.47 -21.14 1.39
CA PHE A 596 0.11 -22.53 1.61
C PHE A 596 0.50 -22.93 3.02
N GLU A 597 -0.36 -23.68 3.71
CA GLU A 597 -0.08 -24.23 5.03
C GLU A 597 -0.56 -25.67 5.11
N THR A 598 0.14 -26.49 5.89
CA THR A 598 -0.24 -27.89 6.11
C THR A 598 0.16 -28.35 7.49
N GLY A 599 -0.71 -29.08 8.15
CA GLY A 599 -0.38 -29.81 9.37
C GLY A 599 0.40 -31.11 9.08
N TYR A 600 1.16 -31.54 10.04
CA TYR A 600 1.93 -32.81 9.97
C TYR A 600 1.90 -33.56 11.29
N GLY A 601 2.37 -34.84 11.26
CA GLY A 601 2.41 -35.70 12.45
C GLY A 601 1.02 -36.08 12.99
N GLY A 602 0.05 -36.27 12.09
CA GLY A 602 -1.32 -36.60 12.44
C GLY A 602 -2.17 -35.44 12.96
N LYS A 603 -1.69 -34.21 12.79
CA LYS A 603 -2.41 -32.99 13.17
C LYS A 603 -2.81 -32.17 11.94
N VAL A 604 -3.88 -31.41 12.06
CA VAL A 604 -4.36 -30.50 11.04
C VAL A 604 -4.03 -29.06 11.38
N ILE A 605 -4.18 -28.18 10.40
CA ILE A 605 -4.01 -26.72 10.58
C ILE A 605 -5.06 -26.21 11.58
N PRO A 606 -4.67 -25.44 12.60
CA PRO A 606 -5.63 -24.80 13.49
C PRO A 606 -6.59 -23.88 12.75
N PRO A 607 -7.88 -23.81 13.09
CA PRO A 607 -8.85 -22.96 12.42
C PRO A 607 -8.49 -21.47 12.40
N PHE A 608 -7.79 -20.99 13.41
CA PHE A 608 -7.36 -19.58 13.51
C PHE A 608 -6.15 -19.24 12.62
N SER A 609 -5.36 -20.24 12.18
CA SER A 609 -4.22 -20.09 11.27
C SER A 609 -4.61 -20.21 9.80
N ARG A 610 -5.77 -20.79 9.49
CA ARG A 610 -6.23 -21.02 8.13
C ARG A 610 -6.49 -19.71 7.39
N PHE A 611 -6.39 -19.75 6.06
CA PHE A 611 -6.49 -18.58 5.21
C PHE A 611 -7.93 -18.21 4.88
N TYR A 612 -8.23 -16.94 5.08
CA TYR A 612 -9.50 -16.30 4.71
C TYR A 612 -9.20 -15.07 3.87
N LEU A 613 -9.97 -14.82 2.82
CA LEU A 613 -9.82 -13.63 1.99
C LEU A 613 -10.99 -12.66 2.17
N GLY A 614 -10.78 -11.44 1.67
CA GLY A 614 -11.71 -10.32 1.71
C GLY A 614 -11.22 -9.18 2.58
N GLY A 615 -11.72 -8.00 2.29
CA GLY A 615 -11.35 -6.75 2.95
C GLY A 615 -10.39 -5.88 2.13
N GLU A 616 -10.07 -4.73 2.67
CA GLU A 616 -9.30 -3.68 2.01
C GLU A 616 -7.83 -4.03 1.73
N GLN A 617 -7.29 -5.05 2.40
CA GLN A 617 -5.89 -5.46 2.24
C GLN A 617 -5.71 -6.55 1.18
N ASP A 618 -6.75 -7.35 0.94
CA ASP A 618 -6.70 -8.49 0.02
C ASP A 618 -7.59 -8.31 -1.21
N LEU A 619 -8.92 -8.35 -1.01
CA LEU A 619 -9.91 -8.17 -2.06
C LEU A 619 -10.92 -7.10 -1.66
N ARG A 620 -10.77 -5.91 -2.22
CA ARG A 620 -11.74 -4.82 -2.04
C ARG A 620 -13.08 -5.21 -2.64
N GLY A 621 -14.16 -4.80 -2.01
CA GLY A 621 -15.52 -5.14 -2.44
C GLY A 621 -16.13 -6.33 -1.71
N PHE A 622 -15.32 -7.15 -1.05
CA PHE A 622 -15.77 -8.25 -0.19
C PHE A 622 -15.50 -7.91 1.27
N ASP A 623 -16.30 -8.52 2.16
CA ASP A 623 -16.11 -8.34 3.59
C ASP A 623 -14.89 -9.10 4.09
N ILE A 624 -14.34 -8.64 5.21
CA ILE A 624 -13.13 -9.22 5.76
C ILE A 624 -13.40 -10.68 6.19
N ARG A 625 -12.51 -11.59 5.80
CA ARG A 625 -12.58 -13.02 6.13
C ARG A 625 -13.90 -13.72 5.71
N THR A 626 -14.62 -13.19 4.73
CA THR A 626 -15.88 -13.79 4.26
C THR A 626 -15.68 -14.81 3.14
N ILE A 627 -14.51 -14.78 2.49
CA ILE A 627 -14.19 -15.73 1.43
C ILE A 627 -13.49 -16.92 2.06
N SER A 628 -14.17 -18.05 2.06
CA SER A 628 -13.74 -19.35 2.64
C SER A 628 -14.48 -20.48 1.92
N PRO A 629 -13.95 -21.68 1.84
CA PRO A 629 -14.78 -22.86 1.56
C PRO A 629 -15.82 -23.06 2.65
N VAL A 630 -16.85 -23.84 2.36
CA VAL A 630 -17.94 -24.18 3.28
C VAL A 630 -17.93 -25.66 3.54
N VAL A 631 -18.03 -26.03 4.83
CA VAL A 631 -18.15 -27.42 5.27
C VAL A 631 -19.32 -27.59 6.22
N PHE A 632 -19.78 -28.81 6.38
CA PHE A 632 -20.75 -29.19 7.41
C PHE A 632 -20.06 -29.97 8.52
N VAL A 633 -20.11 -29.40 9.73
CA VAL A 633 -19.55 -30.02 10.93
C VAL A 633 -20.62 -30.91 11.58
N PRO A 634 -20.42 -32.24 11.68
CA PRO A 634 -21.34 -33.08 12.38
C PRO A 634 -21.29 -32.81 13.90
N THR A 635 -22.42 -32.53 14.48
CA THR A 635 -22.55 -32.16 15.89
C THR A 635 -23.60 -33.00 16.58
N LEU A 636 -23.23 -33.59 17.69
CA LEU A 636 -24.17 -34.27 18.56
C LEU A 636 -25.02 -33.24 19.29
N THR A 637 -26.33 -33.33 19.14
CA THR A 637 -27.31 -32.46 19.80
C THR A 637 -28.42 -33.33 20.41
N THR A 638 -29.17 -32.77 21.33
CA THR A 638 -30.38 -33.40 21.85
C THR A 638 -31.59 -32.59 21.36
N THR A 639 -32.46 -33.27 20.65
CA THR A 639 -33.70 -32.67 20.22
C THR A 639 -34.80 -33.04 21.22
N SER A 640 -35.42 -32.03 21.82
CA SER A 640 -36.53 -32.18 22.73
C SER A 640 -37.85 -32.10 21.93
N VAL A 641 -38.55 -33.19 21.87
CA VAL A 641 -39.86 -33.26 21.20
C VAL A 641 -40.97 -33.25 22.23
N SER A 642 -41.82 -32.23 22.16
CA SER A 642 -42.91 -32.07 23.12
C SER A 642 -44.20 -32.74 22.65
N TYR A 643 -44.95 -33.33 23.54
CA TYR A 643 -46.23 -33.93 23.32
C TYR A 643 -47.22 -33.61 24.44
N LEU A 644 -48.52 -33.61 24.17
CA LEU A 644 -49.55 -33.49 25.19
C LEU A 644 -49.82 -34.86 25.83
N ASN A 645 -49.66 -34.93 27.13
CA ASN A 645 -49.84 -36.15 27.91
C ASN A 645 -51.26 -36.16 28.54
N PRO A 646 -52.23 -36.88 27.98
CA PRO A 646 -53.56 -36.91 28.51
C PRO A 646 -53.71 -37.75 29.78
N THR A 647 -52.66 -38.52 30.11
CA THR A 647 -52.73 -39.38 31.32
C THR A 647 -52.31 -38.61 32.61
N VAL A 648 -51.73 -37.45 32.44
CA VAL A 648 -51.37 -36.57 33.56
C VAL A 648 -52.01 -35.21 33.33
N LEU A 649 -52.95 -34.82 34.15
CA LEU A 649 -53.63 -33.53 34.07
C LEU A 649 -53.04 -32.49 35.03
N ASP A 650 -53.04 -31.23 34.63
CA ASP A 650 -52.67 -30.11 35.48
C ASP A 650 -53.81 -29.80 36.51
N ARG A 651 -53.62 -28.81 37.39
CA ARG A 651 -54.59 -28.41 38.40
C ARG A 651 -55.93 -27.91 37.81
N ASN A 652 -55.92 -27.59 36.52
CA ASN A 652 -57.10 -27.06 35.76
C ASN A 652 -57.77 -28.16 34.92
N GLY A 653 -57.28 -29.42 34.99
CA GLY A 653 -57.79 -30.53 34.22
C GLY A 653 -57.28 -30.62 32.77
N ASN A 654 -56.25 -29.83 32.39
CA ASN A 654 -55.68 -29.88 31.04
C ASN A 654 -54.56 -30.89 30.96
N PRO A 655 -54.35 -31.56 29.82
CA PRO A 655 -53.17 -32.42 29.59
C PRO A 655 -51.87 -31.71 29.85
N THR A 656 -50.95 -32.33 30.58
CA THR A 656 -49.62 -31.77 30.80
C THR A 656 -48.72 -32.00 29.56
N VAL A 657 -47.68 -31.12 29.42
CA VAL A 657 -46.69 -31.26 28.35
C VAL A 657 -45.61 -32.25 28.79
N GLY A 658 -45.50 -33.39 28.09
CA GLY A 658 -44.39 -34.29 28.17
C GLY A 658 -43.32 -33.94 27.15
N VAL A 659 -42.07 -34.34 27.43
CA VAL A 659 -40.94 -34.12 26.54
C VAL A 659 -40.17 -35.44 26.37
N VAL A 660 -39.84 -35.77 25.14
CA VAL A 660 -38.90 -36.86 24.82
C VAL A 660 -37.62 -36.23 24.28
N ASN A 661 -36.51 -36.58 24.91
CA ASN A 661 -35.17 -36.12 24.53
C ASN A 661 -34.49 -37.16 23.65
N ILE A 662 -34.24 -36.83 22.38
CA ILE A 662 -33.68 -37.75 21.41
C ILE A 662 -32.31 -37.23 21.00
N PRO A 663 -31.21 -37.98 21.16
CA PRO A 663 -29.94 -37.61 20.60
C PRO A 663 -30.01 -37.54 19.08
N THR A 664 -29.52 -36.48 18.52
CA THR A 664 -29.57 -36.25 17.09
C THR A 664 -28.21 -35.83 16.58
N LEU A 665 -27.86 -36.28 15.38
CA LEU A 665 -26.70 -35.80 14.65
C LEU A 665 -27.17 -34.72 13.70
N SER A 666 -26.88 -33.49 14.05
CA SER A 666 -27.13 -32.31 13.19
C SER A 666 -25.86 -31.89 12.47
N TYR A 667 -26.02 -31.17 11.38
CA TYR A 667 -24.90 -30.67 10.58
C TYR A 667 -24.87 -29.16 10.62
N GLN A 668 -23.81 -28.63 11.18
CA GLN A 668 -23.63 -27.21 11.35
C GLN A 668 -22.81 -26.63 10.21
N THR A 669 -23.34 -25.59 9.54
CA THR A 669 -22.59 -24.88 8.49
C THR A 669 -21.40 -24.14 9.11
N SER A 670 -20.22 -24.34 8.56
CA SER A 670 -19.01 -23.70 9.04
C SER A 670 -18.12 -23.23 7.88
N PHE A 671 -17.32 -22.19 8.18
CA PHE A 671 -16.35 -21.55 7.29
C PHE A 671 -14.95 -21.83 7.83
N PRO A 672 -14.31 -22.93 7.46
CA PRO A 672 -13.06 -23.36 8.10
C PRO A 672 -11.86 -22.50 7.67
N GLY A 673 -11.95 -21.67 6.62
CA GLY A 673 -10.79 -21.14 5.91
C GLY A 673 -10.17 -22.18 4.98
N GLY A 674 -9.22 -21.76 4.15
CA GLY A 674 -8.46 -22.67 3.28
C GLY A 674 -7.06 -22.98 3.83
N ASP A 675 -6.46 -24.03 3.33
CA ASP A 675 -5.03 -24.32 3.52
C ASP A 675 -4.16 -23.56 2.50
N THR A 676 -4.76 -23.00 1.48
CA THR A 676 -4.10 -22.30 0.38
C THR A 676 -4.85 -21.05 0.01
N GLN A 677 -4.10 -19.98 -0.30
CA GLN A 677 -4.66 -18.75 -0.85
C GLN A 677 -3.81 -18.18 -1.98
N ILE A 678 -4.46 -17.54 -2.93
CA ILE A 678 -3.83 -16.78 -4.01
C ILE A 678 -4.56 -15.45 -4.17
N VAL A 679 -3.80 -14.36 -4.20
CA VAL A 679 -4.32 -12.99 -4.35
C VAL A 679 -3.53 -12.26 -5.41
N GLY A 680 -4.21 -11.55 -6.30
CA GLY A 680 -3.62 -10.64 -7.26
C GLY A 680 -4.30 -9.28 -7.17
N ASN A 681 -3.51 -8.22 -7.03
CA ASN A 681 -3.99 -6.84 -6.98
C ASN A 681 -3.31 -6.02 -8.07
N PHE A 682 -4.07 -5.17 -8.70
CA PHE A 682 -3.61 -4.20 -9.69
C PHE A 682 -4.14 -2.82 -9.33
N GLU A 683 -3.29 -1.80 -9.41
CA GLU A 683 -3.67 -0.41 -9.22
C GLU A 683 -3.01 0.51 -10.26
N TYR A 684 -3.78 1.41 -10.81
CA TYR A 684 -3.30 2.54 -11.58
C TYR A 684 -3.53 3.82 -10.76
N ARG A 685 -2.46 4.31 -10.13
CA ARG A 685 -2.49 5.45 -9.21
C ARG A 685 -2.26 6.74 -9.96
N ILE A 686 -3.15 7.72 -9.80
CA ILE A 686 -3.14 9.03 -10.44
C ILE A 686 -3.10 10.09 -9.34
N PRO A 687 -1.98 10.78 -9.11
CA PRO A 687 -1.94 11.90 -8.17
C PRO A 687 -2.74 13.08 -8.75
N LEU A 688 -3.76 13.53 -8.02
CA LEU A 688 -4.63 14.65 -8.41
C LEU A 688 -4.08 15.96 -7.88
N PHE A 689 -3.86 16.02 -6.57
CA PHE A 689 -3.35 17.17 -5.83
C PHE A 689 -2.28 16.72 -4.83
N PRO A 690 -1.52 17.65 -4.23
CA PRO A 690 -0.71 17.28 -3.05
C PRO A 690 -1.59 16.57 -2.02
N HIS A 691 -1.14 15.41 -1.54
CA HIS A 691 -1.83 14.55 -0.58
C HIS A 691 -3.15 13.89 -1.06
N VAL A 692 -3.56 14.03 -2.32
CA VAL A 692 -4.76 13.40 -2.86
C VAL A 692 -4.43 12.62 -4.12
N ALA A 693 -4.74 11.33 -4.12
CA ALA A 693 -4.58 10.46 -5.28
C ALA A 693 -5.87 9.70 -5.57
N MET A 694 -6.09 9.39 -6.82
CA MET A 694 -7.15 8.50 -7.29
C MET A 694 -6.49 7.22 -7.81
N SER A 695 -7.07 6.08 -7.51
CA SER A 695 -6.65 4.78 -8.07
C SER A 695 -7.79 4.11 -8.80
N ILE A 696 -7.48 3.54 -9.94
CA ILE A 696 -8.32 2.54 -10.60
C ILE A 696 -7.74 1.19 -10.19
N PHE A 697 -8.54 0.31 -9.63
CA PHE A 697 -8.04 -0.95 -9.13
C PHE A 697 -8.79 -2.15 -9.70
N GLY A 698 -8.13 -3.30 -9.68
CA GLY A 698 -8.69 -4.61 -9.93
C GLY A 698 -8.06 -5.64 -9.00
N ASP A 699 -8.90 -6.38 -8.28
CA ASP A 699 -8.48 -7.38 -7.33
C ASP A 699 -9.06 -8.74 -7.73
N ALA A 700 -8.28 -9.80 -7.58
CA ALA A 700 -8.69 -11.16 -7.81
C ALA A 700 -8.07 -12.11 -6.78
N GLY A 701 -8.83 -13.08 -6.29
CA GLY A 701 -8.27 -14.06 -5.35
C GLY A 701 -9.19 -15.24 -5.14
N ALA A 702 -8.60 -16.29 -4.60
CA ALA A 702 -9.27 -17.50 -4.20
C ALA A 702 -8.58 -18.12 -2.99
N THR A 703 -9.36 -18.73 -2.12
CA THR A 703 -8.86 -19.58 -1.03
C THR A 703 -9.62 -20.89 -1.02
N GLY A 704 -8.96 -21.95 -0.58
CA GLY A 704 -9.54 -23.29 -0.54
C GLY A 704 -8.59 -24.30 0.05
N ASP A 705 -9.04 -25.54 0.07
CA ASP A 705 -8.28 -26.68 0.55
C ASP A 705 -7.73 -27.49 -0.61
N LEU A 706 -6.41 -27.53 -0.74
CA LEU A 706 -5.70 -28.50 -1.60
C LEU A 706 -5.69 -29.89 -0.96
N ARG A 707 -5.68 -29.94 0.37
CA ARG A 707 -5.66 -31.19 1.14
C ARG A 707 -6.86 -31.26 2.08
N GLN A 708 -7.89 -31.97 1.67
CA GLN A 708 -9.06 -32.19 2.54
C GLN A 708 -8.72 -32.91 3.86
N SER A 709 -7.62 -33.66 3.90
CA SER A 709 -7.10 -34.27 5.15
C SER A 709 -6.76 -33.22 6.22
N GLN A 710 -6.64 -31.93 5.86
CA GLN A 710 -6.46 -30.83 6.81
C GLN A 710 -7.77 -30.42 7.51
N LEU A 711 -8.88 -31.10 7.23
CA LEU A 711 -10.18 -30.96 7.89
C LEU A 711 -10.59 -32.26 8.57
N GLU A 712 -9.64 -32.99 9.17
CA GLU A 712 -9.88 -34.25 9.83
C GLU A 712 -10.42 -34.05 11.24
N LEU A 713 -11.49 -34.80 11.54
CA LEU A 713 -12.08 -34.86 12.88
C LEU A 713 -11.15 -35.54 13.87
N ASN A 714 -11.17 -35.10 15.13
CA ASN A 714 -10.44 -35.81 16.17
C ASN A 714 -11.02 -37.24 16.37
N GLN A 715 -10.18 -38.14 16.85
CA GLN A 715 -10.52 -39.54 16.94
C GLN A 715 -11.68 -39.81 17.92
N LEU A 716 -11.74 -39.08 19.02
CA LEU A 716 -12.75 -39.25 20.05
C LEU A 716 -14.13 -38.90 19.52
N ASP A 717 -14.28 -37.72 18.90
CA ASP A 717 -15.57 -37.30 18.37
C ASP A 717 -16.02 -38.22 17.23
N PHE A 718 -15.12 -38.58 16.30
CA PHE A 718 -15.42 -39.50 15.23
C PHE A 718 -15.94 -40.86 15.76
N THR A 719 -15.27 -41.43 16.77
CA THR A 719 -15.64 -42.73 17.37
C THR A 719 -16.99 -42.59 18.08
N THR A 720 -17.19 -41.52 18.89
CA THR A 720 -18.43 -41.29 19.61
C THR A 720 -19.63 -41.15 18.65
N LEU A 721 -19.49 -40.32 17.60
CA LEU A 721 -20.55 -40.15 16.60
C LEU A 721 -20.86 -41.44 15.84
N SER A 722 -19.82 -42.21 15.48
CA SER A 722 -19.97 -43.45 14.75
C SER A 722 -20.65 -44.54 15.57
N GLN A 723 -20.39 -44.59 16.90
CA GLN A 723 -21.01 -45.52 17.82
C GLN A 723 -22.48 -45.17 18.09
N GLN A 724 -22.80 -43.88 18.23
CA GLN A 724 -24.17 -43.45 18.53
C GLN A 724 -25.10 -43.48 17.32
N PHE A 725 -24.54 -43.40 16.10
CA PHE A 725 -25.32 -43.43 14.85
C PHE A 725 -24.75 -44.52 13.91
N PRO A 726 -24.86 -45.82 14.27
CA PRO A 726 -24.20 -46.90 13.51
C PRO A 726 -24.74 -47.10 12.10
N GLY A 727 -25.93 -46.56 11.80
CA GLY A 727 -26.52 -46.61 10.45
C GLY A 727 -26.11 -45.44 9.55
N THR A 728 -25.28 -44.53 10.05
CA THR A 728 -24.92 -43.32 9.32
C THR A 728 -23.48 -43.39 8.87
N SER A 729 -23.23 -43.13 7.58
CA SER A 729 -21.87 -43.01 7.03
C SER A 729 -21.30 -41.64 7.39
N ILE A 730 -20.57 -41.59 8.52
CA ILE A 730 -19.86 -40.36 8.94
C ILE A 730 -18.47 -40.36 8.34
N SER A 731 -18.11 -39.35 7.56
CA SER A 731 -16.75 -39.18 7.07
C SER A 731 -15.85 -38.59 8.16
N ARG A 732 -14.67 -39.18 8.37
CA ARG A 732 -13.65 -38.64 9.28
C ARG A 732 -13.13 -37.30 8.78
N THR A 733 -13.13 -37.07 7.47
CA THR A 733 -12.71 -35.80 6.85
C THR A 733 -13.92 -35.01 6.44
N LEU A 734 -14.02 -33.75 6.89
CA LEU A 734 -15.05 -32.82 6.47
C LEU A 734 -14.89 -32.50 4.96
N GLN A 735 -16.00 -32.60 4.23
CA GLN A 735 -15.99 -32.38 2.78
C GLN A 735 -16.36 -30.94 2.45
N ASN A 736 -15.56 -30.30 1.61
CA ASN A 736 -15.87 -28.98 1.06
C ASN A 736 -17.13 -29.08 0.19
N GLN A 737 -18.06 -28.16 0.39
CA GLN A 737 -19.27 -28.12 -0.40
C GLN A 737 -18.99 -27.74 -1.86
N PRO A 738 -19.66 -28.39 -2.83
CA PRO A 738 -19.44 -28.13 -4.24
C PRO A 738 -19.58 -26.64 -4.59
N GLY A 739 -18.63 -26.11 -5.38
CA GLY A 739 -18.62 -24.72 -5.83
C GLY A 739 -18.18 -23.70 -4.77
N THR A 740 -17.69 -24.12 -3.59
CA THR A 740 -17.19 -23.23 -2.56
C THR A 740 -15.66 -23.25 -2.47
N ASN A 741 -15.02 -24.41 -2.72
CA ASN A 741 -13.57 -24.58 -2.68
C ASN A 741 -12.90 -23.89 -3.87
N PHE A 742 -11.89 -23.05 -3.63
CA PHE A 742 -11.18 -22.24 -4.64
C PHE A 742 -12.12 -21.45 -5.57
N LYS A 743 -13.28 -21.08 -5.10
CA LYS A 743 -14.19 -20.24 -5.89
C LYS A 743 -13.59 -18.85 -6.09
N PRO A 744 -13.15 -18.47 -7.31
CA PRO A 744 -12.52 -17.16 -7.52
C PRO A 744 -13.48 -16.02 -7.21
N ARG A 745 -12.96 -14.97 -6.61
CA ARG A 745 -13.64 -13.70 -6.38
C ARG A 745 -12.88 -12.61 -7.12
N THR A 746 -13.59 -11.75 -7.81
CA THR A 746 -12.98 -10.63 -8.55
C THR A 746 -13.77 -9.36 -8.34
N SER A 747 -13.06 -8.27 -8.17
CA SER A 747 -13.62 -6.94 -8.09
C SER A 747 -12.81 -5.93 -8.87
N ALA A 748 -13.45 -4.84 -9.30
CA ALA A 748 -12.75 -3.68 -9.81
C ALA A 748 -13.50 -2.42 -9.39
N GLY A 749 -12.77 -1.30 -9.33
CA GLY A 749 -13.37 -0.08 -8.82
C GLY A 749 -12.48 1.15 -8.90
N LEU A 750 -12.99 2.18 -8.26
CA LEU A 750 -12.32 3.46 -8.11
C LEU A 750 -12.07 3.72 -6.62
N GLU A 751 -10.92 4.28 -6.32
CA GLU A 751 -10.54 4.62 -4.97
C GLU A 751 -9.96 6.04 -4.93
N LEU A 752 -10.38 6.81 -3.95
CA LEU A 752 -9.81 8.11 -3.60
C LEU A 752 -9.00 7.94 -2.30
N VAL A 753 -7.74 8.33 -2.37
CA VAL A 753 -6.81 8.27 -1.24
C VAL A 753 -6.43 9.68 -0.84
N VAL A 754 -6.69 10.04 0.41
CA VAL A 754 -6.34 11.35 0.99
C VAL A 754 -5.35 11.13 2.11
N GLN A 755 -4.13 11.62 1.95
CA GLN A 755 -3.11 11.57 3.00
C GLN A 755 -3.35 12.72 3.98
N LEU A 756 -3.67 12.38 5.23
CA LEU A 756 -3.86 13.37 6.29
C LEU A 756 -2.49 13.72 6.90
N PRO A 757 -2.11 15.00 6.97
CA PRO A 757 -0.78 15.39 7.48
C PRO A 757 -0.52 14.98 8.94
N ILE A 758 -1.57 14.87 9.74
CA ILE A 758 -1.49 14.59 11.18
C ILE A 758 -1.55 13.06 11.46
N VAL A 759 -2.26 12.32 10.61
CA VAL A 759 -2.45 10.88 10.78
C VAL A 759 -1.59 10.14 9.76
N GLN A 760 -0.67 9.30 10.21
CA GLN A 760 0.25 8.57 9.32
C GLN A 760 -0.42 7.48 8.46
N ALA A 761 -1.74 7.38 8.48
CA ALA A 761 -2.51 6.48 7.63
C ALA A 761 -3.37 7.28 6.65
N PRO A 762 -3.45 6.88 5.38
CA PRO A 762 -4.31 7.55 4.41
C PRO A 762 -5.78 7.24 4.68
N PHE A 763 -6.61 8.26 4.55
CA PHE A 763 -8.06 8.10 4.45
C PHE A 763 -8.42 7.67 3.03
N ARG A 764 -9.16 6.58 2.90
CA ARG A 764 -9.49 5.95 1.63
C ARG A 764 -10.99 5.78 1.49
N ILE A 765 -11.51 6.17 0.35
CA ILE A 765 -12.91 5.94 -0.04
C ILE A 765 -12.87 5.16 -1.33
N TYR A 766 -13.53 4.01 -1.37
CA TYR A 766 -13.60 3.23 -2.60
C TYR A 766 -15.02 2.76 -2.91
N TRP A 767 -15.26 2.64 -4.20
CA TRP A 767 -16.40 1.97 -4.77
C TRP A 767 -15.90 0.78 -5.60
N ALA A 768 -16.43 -0.39 -5.31
CA ALA A 768 -16.10 -1.65 -5.98
C ALA A 768 -17.35 -2.29 -6.60
N TYR A 769 -17.14 -2.90 -7.76
CA TYR A 769 -18.10 -3.80 -8.41
C TYR A 769 -17.52 -5.22 -8.42
N ASN A 770 -18.29 -6.19 -7.92
CA ASN A 770 -17.87 -7.58 -7.78
C ASN A 770 -18.38 -8.39 -8.98
N PHE A 771 -17.49 -8.65 -9.95
CA PHE A 771 -17.81 -9.37 -11.17
C PHE A 771 -18.05 -10.85 -10.92
N ASN A 772 -17.19 -11.49 -10.14
CA ASN A 772 -17.29 -12.87 -9.77
C ASN A 772 -17.50 -12.97 -8.26
N ARG A 773 -18.70 -13.38 -7.88
CA ARG A 773 -19.15 -13.44 -6.50
C ARG A 773 -19.81 -14.77 -6.20
N MET A 774 -19.95 -15.13 -4.97
CA MET A 774 -20.78 -16.28 -4.57
C MET A 774 -22.24 -15.85 -4.49
N ALA A 775 -23.12 -16.66 -5.07
CA ALA A 775 -24.56 -16.46 -5.01
C ALA A 775 -25.22 -17.83 -5.14
N GLN A 776 -25.32 -18.56 -4.02
CA GLN A 776 -25.91 -19.90 -4.00
C GLN A 776 -26.56 -20.21 -2.65
N VAL A 777 -27.51 -21.12 -2.65
CA VAL A 777 -28.13 -21.71 -1.46
C VAL A 777 -27.48 -23.06 -1.22
N ILE A 778 -26.95 -23.27 -0.02
CA ILE A 778 -26.35 -24.53 0.39
C ILE A 778 -27.30 -25.19 1.38
N THR A 779 -27.62 -26.46 1.13
CA THR A 779 -28.48 -27.26 1.99
C THR A 779 -27.62 -28.25 2.79
N ALA A 780 -27.75 -28.24 4.10
CA ALA A 780 -27.08 -29.17 4.98
C ALA A 780 -27.58 -30.60 4.74
N PRO A 781 -26.79 -31.63 5.08
CA PRO A 781 -27.29 -33.00 5.15
C PRO A 781 -28.47 -33.12 6.11
N GLN A 782 -29.30 -34.11 5.91
CA GLN A 782 -30.47 -34.36 6.78
C GLN A 782 -29.98 -34.69 8.21
N THR A 783 -30.70 -34.20 9.19
CA THR A 783 -30.49 -34.56 10.60
C THR A 783 -30.66 -36.08 10.79
N GLN A 784 -29.68 -36.75 11.38
CA GLN A 784 -29.74 -38.17 11.64
C GLN A 784 -30.23 -38.46 13.05
N PHE A 785 -30.88 -39.59 13.16
CA PHE A 785 -31.46 -40.05 14.43
C PHE A 785 -30.89 -41.44 14.78
N PRO A 786 -31.06 -41.93 16.04
CA PRO A 786 -30.53 -43.24 16.45
C PRO A 786 -31.06 -44.43 15.65
N GLY A 787 -32.17 -44.27 14.96
CA GLY A 787 -32.75 -45.25 14.10
C GLY A 787 -33.34 -44.66 12.81
N PRO A 788 -33.66 -45.50 11.82
CA PRO A 788 -34.20 -45.03 10.57
C PRO A 788 -35.60 -44.39 10.78
N VAL A 789 -35.83 -43.22 10.16
CA VAL A 789 -37.12 -42.48 10.27
C VAL A 789 -38.27 -43.29 9.71
N SER A 790 -38.04 -44.20 8.75
CA SER A 790 -39.05 -45.13 8.21
C SER A 790 -39.57 -46.15 9.24
N ALA A 791 -38.80 -46.39 10.32
CA ALA A 791 -39.18 -47.32 11.40
C ALA A 791 -39.79 -46.66 12.63
N LEU A 792 -40.06 -45.32 12.56
CA LEU A 792 -40.63 -44.54 13.70
C LEU A 792 -41.94 -45.13 14.21
N THR A 793 -42.83 -45.50 13.32
CA THR A 793 -44.21 -46.01 13.63
C THR A 793 -44.30 -47.51 13.52
N THR A 794 -43.26 -48.17 13.01
CA THR A 794 -43.24 -49.62 12.82
C THR A 794 -42.99 -50.35 14.18
N PRO A 795 -43.77 -51.34 14.56
CA PRO A 795 -43.44 -52.17 15.71
C PRO A 795 -42.13 -52.93 15.50
N CYS A 796 -41.24 -52.87 16.46
CA CYS A 796 -39.97 -53.59 16.44
C CYS A 796 -39.91 -54.50 17.68
N VAL A 797 -39.74 -55.79 17.44
CA VAL A 797 -39.58 -56.84 18.50
C VAL A 797 -38.10 -57.24 18.51
N PRO A 798 -37.37 -56.98 19.55
CA PRO A 798 -35.93 -57.34 19.60
C PRO A 798 -35.79 -58.85 19.62
N THR A 799 -34.94 -59.40 18.73
CA THR A 799 -34.60 -60.82 18.67
C THR A 799 -33.26 -61.12 19.42
N SER A 800 -32.61 -60.05 19.86
CA SER A 800 -31.34 -60.11 20.66
C SER A 800 -31.37 -59.07 21.77
N SER A 801 -30.42 -59.18 22.70
CA SER A 801 -30.23 -58.17 23.75
C SER A 801 -29.53 -56.88 23.27
N ASP A 802 -29.29 -56.77 21.98
CA ASP A 802 -28.68 -55.56 21.39
C ASP A 802 -29.68 -54.42 21.31
N PRO A 803 -29.45 -53.31 22.06
CA PRO A 803 -30.36 -52.12 22.00
C PRO A 803 -30.44 -51.52 20.63
N ASN A 804 -29.41 -51.68 19.77
CA ASN A 804 -29.38 -51.09 18.42
C ASN A 804 -30.31 -51.82 17.45
N GLN A 805 -30.80 -52.99 17.79
CA GLN A 805 -31.77 -53.71 16.95
C GLN A 805 -33.11 -53.01 16.83
N CYS A 806 -33.57 -52.36 17.93
CA CYS A 806 -34.81 -51.60 17.98
C CYS A 806 -34.59 -50.23 18.62
N PRO A 807 -33.82 -49.33 18.00
CA PRO A 807 -33.35 -48.07 18.61
C PRO A 807 -34.50 -47.13 19.02
N TRP A 808 -35.62 -47.17 18.39
CA TRP A 808 -36.79 -46.35 18.75
C TRP A 808 -37.53 -46.83 20.00
N ASN A 809 -37.38 -48.07 20.43
CA ASN A 809 -38.14 -48.65 21.58
C ASN A 809 -37.78 -47.90 22.89
N ILE A 810 -36.52 -47.50 23.07
CA ILE A 810 -36.08 -46.75 24.27
C ILE A 810 -36.84 -45.40 24.40
N TYR A 811 -37.10 -44.73 23.30
CA TYR A 811 -37.77 -43.43 23.26
C TYR A 811 -39.29 -43.59 23.27
N LYS A 812 -39.84 -44.61 22.59
CA LYS A 812 -41.24 -44.97 22.64
C LYS A 812 -41.69 -45.32 24.07
N ALA A 813 -40.86 -45.96 24.85
CA ALA A 813 -41.16 -46.30 26.23
C ALA A 813 -41.27 -45.07 27.15
N GLN A 814 -40.81 -43.90 26.75
CA GLN A 814 -40.95 -42.65 27.49
C GLN A 814 -42.29 -41.98 27.27
N VAL A 815 -43.05 -42.43 26.28
CA VAL A 815 -44.38 -41.89 25.94
C VAL A 815 -45.47 -42.86 26.41
N PRO A 816 -46.47 -42.36 27.13
CA PRO A 816 -47.39 -43.22 27.83
C PRO A 816 -48.27 -44.05 26.92
N LEU A 817 -48.54 -43.61 25.70
CA LEU A 817 -49.36 -44.29 24.73
C LEU A 817 -48.75 -44.26 23.33
N THR A 818 -48.85 -45.41 22.62
CA THR A 818 -48.32 -45.54 21.24
C THR A 818 -49.00 -44.57 20.29
N ASP A 819 -50.29 -44.26 20.50
CA ASP A 819 -51.00 -43.28 19.67
C ASP A 819 -50.45 -41.86 19.80
N ILE A 820 -49.99 -41.45 20.99
CA ILE A 820 -49.31 -40.15 21.20
C ILE A 820 -47.97 -40.13 20.46
N TRP A 821 -47.21 -41.21 20.53
CA TRP A 821 -45.97 -41.30 19.76
C TRP A 821 -46.26 -41.15 18.25
N ASN A 822 -47.18 -41.90 17.73
CA ASN A 822 -47.49 -41.88 16.29
C ASN A 822 -48.12 -40.57 15.81
N SER A 823 -48.96 -39.92 16.61
CA SER A 823 -49.70 -38.73 16.21
C SER A 823 -48.96 -37.40 16.54
N GLN A 824 -48.12 -37.38 17.58
CA GLN A 824 -47.49 -36.13 18.01
C GLN A 824 -45.97 -36.20 17.90
N VAL A 825 -45.28 -37.26 18.31
CA VAL A 825 -43.81 -37.29 18.35
C VAL A 825 -43.21 -37.67 16.98
N ALA A 826 -43.67 -38.77 16.36
CA ALA A 826 -43.14 -39.23 15.09
C ALA A 826 -43.27 -38.24 13.94
N PRO A 827 -44.36 -37.45 13.80
CA PRO A 827 -44.44 -36.42 12.77
C PRO A 827 -43.46 -35.27 12.97
N GLN A 828 -43.16 -34.88 14.21
CA GLN A 828 -42.17 -33.84 14.50
C GLN A 828 -40.78 -34.30 14.10
N ILE A 829 -40.41 -35.54 14.43
CA ILE A 829 -39.10 -36.14 14.02
C ILE A 829 -39.00 -36.19 12.48
N THR A 830 -40.09 -36.65 11.83
CA THR A 830 -40.16 -36.73 10.36
C THR A 830 -40.03 -35.34 9.72
N ASN A 831 -40.65 -34.34 10.32
CA ASN A 831 -40.52 -32.97 9.83
C ASN A 831 -39.07 -32.43 9.96
N LEU A 832 -38.43 -32.68 11.06
CA LEU A 832 -37.01 -32.31 11.27
C LEU A 832 -36.09 -33.00 10.24
N PHE A 833 -36.33 -34.28 9.96
CA PHE A 833 -35.59 -35.03 8.94
C PHE A 833 -35.77 -34.44 7.53
N ASN A 834 -36.99 -34.10 7.17
CA ASN A 834 -37.36 -33.66 5.83
C ASN A 834 -37.04 -32.18 5.56
N ASN A 835 -36.75 -31.41 6.61
CA ASN A 835 -36.42 -29.97 6.52
C ASN A 835 -34.97 -29.67 6.95
N PRO A 836 -33.98 -30.08 6.16
CA PRO A 836 -32.60 -29.79 6.47
C PRO A 836 -32.33 -28.28 6.43
N GLN A 837 -31.39 -27.84 7.23
CA GLN A 837 -31.00 -26.45 7.31
C GLN A 837 -30.52 -25.92 5.96
N ARG A 838 -31.03 -24.77 5.52
CA ARG A 838 -30.61 -24.07 4.30
C ARG A 838 -29.92 -22.77 4.68
N THR A 839 -28.76 -22.52 4.08
CA THR A 839 -27.98 -21.30 4.29
C THR A 839 -27.78 -20.57 2.97
N ASN A 840 -28.13 -19.30 2.94
CA ASN A 840 -28.01 -18.44 1.76
C ASN A 840 -26.65 -17.74 1.77
N PHE A 841 -25.89 -17.90 0.68
CA PHE A 841 -24.60 -17.24 0.47
C PHE A 841 -24.71 -16.29 -0.71
N PHE A 842 -24.74 -14.98 -0.41
CA PHE A 842 -24.82 -13.93 -1.42
C PHE A 842 -23.78 -12.83 -1.11
N ASP A 843 -22.65 -12.89 -1.80
CA ASP A 843 -21.68 -11.79 -1.77
C ASP A 843 -22.30 -10.52 -2.37
N PRO A 844 -21.98 -9.31 -1.88
CA PRO A 844 -22.50 -8.05 -2.41
C PRO A 844 -22.11 -7.85 -3.88
N ILE A 845 -23.00 -7.25 -4.68
CA ILE A 845 -22.72 -6.90 -6.09
C ILE A 845 -21.86 -5.65 -6.16
N ARG A 846 -22.16 -4.67 -5.30
CA ARG A 846 -21.49 -3.38 -5.24
C ARG A 846 -21.19 -3.07 -3.79
N THR A 847 -20.03 -2.46 -3.56
CA THR A 847 -19.61 -2.07 -2.22
C THR A 847 -19.07 -0.66 -2.26
N PHE A 848 -19.50 0.16 -1.32
CA PHE A 848 -18.96 1.47 -1.06
C PHE A 848 -18.44 1.49 0.37
N ARG A 849 -17.17 1.83 0.54
CA ARG A 849 -16.54 1.86 1.87
C ARG A 849 -15.57 3.01 2.01
N PHE A 850 -15.41 3.42 3.25
CA PHE A 850 -14.29 4.23 3.68
C PHE A 850 -13.46 3.45 4.69
N THR A 851 -12.17 3.69 4.69
CA THR A 851 -11.23 3.05 5.61
C THR A 851 -10.05 3.98 5.86
N VAL A 852 -9.41 3.81 7.01
CA VAL A 852 -8.16 4.48 7.34
C VAL A 852 -7.10 3.38 7.48
N SER A 853 -6.53 2.98 6.36
CA SER A 853 -5.57 1.89 6.28
C SER A 853 -4.65 2.06 5.08
N ARG A 854 -3.50 1.36 5.08
CA ARG A 854 -2.61 1.31 3.92
C ARG A 854 -3.06 0.22 2.95
N THR A 855 -2.82 0.42 1.64
CA THR A 855 -2.80 -0.65 0.64
C THR A 855 -1.47 -1.42 0.71
N PHE A 856 -1.37 -2.45 -0.11
CA PHE A 856 -0.12 -3.20 -0.29
C PHE A 856 1.04 -2.34 -0.78
#